data_9254609fa668ed805001e3d6d0e781b0
#
_entry.id   9254609fa668ed805001e3d6d0e781b0
#
_cell.length_a   1.000
_cell.length_b   1.000
_cell.length_c   1.000
_cell.angle_alpha   90.00
_cell.angle_beta   90.00
_cell.angle_gamma   90.00
#
_symmetry.space_group_name_H-M   'P 1'
#
loop_
_entity.id
_entity.type
_entity.pdbx_description
1 polymer ?
#
loop_
_entity_poly.entity_id
_entity_poly.type
_entity_poly.pdbx_seq_one_letter_code
_entity_poly.pdbx_strand_id
1 'polypeptide(L)'
;MGLEKLLYLRGVGADFTDCFGQYICIPEADRQGILTCMLQEKNTQACEAKDEPLTSLPSGDELDAQVYQLDAHHWTQVLPAFHWCYVDEPWVCLYLPQSYRGDLLLTFTCEQGERVILEVPFSALKPIGDYRIQAEELAQFGTSPFANECQFLQYRLDLLGHEFYCRDAGDTVKQDSNAEQHNLSEPRRSWENVSAAPNGSNNKDYLSDLSCLGLGYHTLSVSLLGLADEQQGVSTASPSAASIFAASKTTEFHGTFMVAPRTAYQGGMSAVAQGKRHKPWGVSLQLYSLRSESQWGIGDFGDLEQLIGLVAEYGADFIQLNPLHALDIAAPEHPSPYSPCDRRRLNPLYIHLPSVPEFEPLKTEFAAKEWQETIALLNAENWLDYPKVSELKYRAFAHLYTVFCEHHLQPNTPRAQRFEDFVAEQGAPLREFAQAESLRSPRAIAQDEGFYLYLQFVAEDQLQLCQLKAKEAGMGIGLIRDLAVGAALQGVEVQANSQQFCLNASIGAPPDPFAPQGQNWGLTPLDPVKLKQHQYRHFIELTRANMTHCGALRIDHVMGLLRLWWWPLDKRLGHGAYVYYPVETLLAILCLESQRARCVVIGEDLGLVPPDIIHRLYQAGVYSNELFYFCKDHQGFKPPSQYKFQSLMMLANHDVPTLVAWWTGSDLHLRRQLDLLNTDEQLGEALAGRELEKHQLAQCLISQGLLAETDIQQIDIEDLLTAWMPFGASGNSALYSVQWCDLLGDRHAVNIPGTWLEYPNWQRRLPISLSEAAGRPTLAERLQRIAAARHLPETAAHTDTL
;
A
#
# COMPACT_ATOMS: atom_id res chain seq x y z
N MET A 1 19.48 4.77 -31.57
CA MET A 1 18.00 4.60 -31.47
C MET A 1 17.62 3.44 -30.54
N GLY A 2 18.30 2.30 -30.56
CA GLY A 2 17.94 1.14 -29.73
C GLY A 2 18.03 1.38 -28.22
N LEU A 3 19.08 2.04 -27.74
CA LEU A 3 19.28 2.28 -26.30
C LEU A 3 18.23 3.25 -25.71
N GLU A 4 17.90 4.34 -26.43
CA GLU A 4 16.83 5.26 -26.04
C GLU A 4 15.46 4.55 -25.97
N LYS A 5 15.18 3.67 -26.92
CA LYS A 5 13.97 2.84 -26.90
C LYS A 5 13.96 1.90 -25.69
N LEU A 6 15.08 1.28 -25.34
CA LEU A 6 15.20 0.41 -24.19
C LEU A 6 14.97 1.19 -22.87
N LEU A 7 15.55 2.38 -22.73
CA LEU A 7 15.33 3.28 -21.60
C LEU A 7 13.82 3.57 -21.42
N TYR A 8 13.15 3.97 -22.51
CA TYR A 8 11.71 4.24 -22.52
C TYR A 8 10.89 3.00 -22.13
N LEU A 9 11.16 1.85 -22.72
CA LEU A 9 10.45 0.60 -22.44
C LEU A 9 10.64 0.11 -20.99
N ARG A 10 11.76 0.47 -20.35
CA ARG A 10 12.03 0.19 -18.94
C ARG A 10 11.48 1.26 -18.00
N GLY A 11 10.81 2.28 -18.54
CA GLY A 11 10.21 3.35 -17.75
C GLY A 11 11.17 4.40 -17.23
N VAL A 12 12.43 4.47 -17.73
CA VAL A 12 13.42 5.47 -17.31
C VAL A 12 13.09 6.80 -17.94
N GLY A 13 12.72 7.79 -17.09
CA GLY A 13 12.32 9.13 -17.53
C GLY A 13 13.45 9.94 -18.15
N ALA A 14 13.11 10.75 -19.13
CA ALA A 14 14.07 11.66 -19.78
C ALA A 14 14.16 13.03 -19.10
N ASP A 15 13.10 13.43 -18.42
CA ASP A 15 12.92 14.77 -17.87
C ASP A 15 11.91 14.80 -16.72
N PHE A 16 11.85 15.93 -16.04
CA PHE A 16 10.80 16.23 -15.05
C PHE A 16 10.70 17.75 -14.84
N THR A 17 9.61 18.19 -14.20
CA THR A 17 9.47 19.57 -13.71
C THR A 17 9.86 19.62 -12.24
N ASP A 18 10.77 20.52 -11.87
CA ASP A 18 11.23 20.69 -10.49
C ASP A 18 10.25 21.52 -9.62
N CYS A 19 10.61 21.75 -8.35
CA CYS A 19 9.79 22.52 -7.40
C CYS A 19 9.64 24.00 -7.74
N PHE A 20 10.45 24.53 -8.63
CA PHE A 20 10.35 25.90 -9.14
C PHE A 20 9.54 26.00 -10.44
N GLY A 21 9.00 24.88 -10.93
CA GLY A 21 8.30 24.78 -12.20
C GLY A 21 9.26 24.79 -13.41
N GLN A 22 10.57 24.56 -13.21
CA GLN A 22 11.54 24.49 -14.28
C GLN A 22 11.59 23.09 -14.89
N TYR A 23 11.68 23.04 -16.20
CA TYR A 23 11.85 21.80 -16.94
C TYR A 23 13.30 21.34 -16.88
N ILE A 24 13.54 20.18 -16.30
CA ILE A 24 14.87 19.59 -16.09
C ILE A 24 15.02 18.36 -16.98
N CYS A 25 16.02 18.39 -17.88
CA CYS A 25 16.43 17.20 -18.62
C CYS A 25 17.38 16.36 -17.75
N ILE A 26 17.08 15.08 -17.56
CA ILE A 26 17.95 14.15 -16.84
C ILE A 26 19.14 13.80 -17.75
N PRO A 27 20.38 13.93 -17.28
CA PRO A 27 21.56 13.59 -18.08
C PRO A 27 21.52 12.17 -18.61
N GLU A 28 21.93 11.96 -19.84
CA GLU A 28 21.95 10.62 -20.47
C GLU A 28 22.77 9.60 -19.66
N ALA A 29 23.90 10.02 -19.10
CA ALA A 29 24.74 9.17 -18.25
C ALA A 29 24.00 8.67 -16.99
N ASP A 30 23.19 9.52 -16.34
CA ASP A 30 22.40 9.15 -15.17
C ASP A 30 21.30 8.15 -15.53
N ARG A 31 20.64 8.35 -16.67
CA ARG A 31 19.61 7.44 -17.21
C ARG A 31 20.22 6.07 -17.56
N GLN A 32 21.40 6.07 -18.20
CA GLN A 32 22.15 4.85 -18.51
C GLN A 32 22.63 4.15 -17.24
N GLY A 33 22.98 4.88 -16.20
CA GLY A 33 23.31 4.35 -14.88
C GLY A 33 22.15 3.57 -14.26
N ILE A 34 20.93 4.11 -14.32
CA ILE A 34 19.73 3.41 -13.85
C ILE A 34 19.44 2.15 -14.69
N LEU A 35 19.58 2.24 -16.01
CA LEU A 35 19.45 1.07 -16.87
C LEU A 35 20.45 -0.03 -16.50
N THR A 36 21.69 0.34 -16.22
CA THR A 36 22.74 -0.58 -15.74
C THR A 36 22.30 -1.28 -14.43
N CYS A 37 21.75 -0.51 -13.48
CA CYS A 37 21.20 -1.09 -12.22
C CYS A 37 20.10 -2.12 -12.48
N MET A 38 19.23 -1.89 -13.47
CA MET A 38 18.13 -2.81 -13.81
C MET A 38 18.60 -4.09 -14.48
N LEU A 39 19.72 -4.06 -15.20
CA LEU A 39 20.24 -5.17 -16.00
C LEU A 39 21.26 -6.02 -15.23
N GLN A 40 21.88 -5.48 -14.21
CA GLN A 40 22.83 -6.23 -13.39
C GLN A 40 22.10 -7.22 -12.48
N GLU A 41 22.53 -8.49 -12.52
CA GLU A 41 22.22 -9.43 -11.45
C GLU A 41 22.95 -8.98 -10.17
N LYS A 42 22.38 -9.28 -8.99
CA LYS A 42 22.97 -8.92 -7.71
C LYS A 42 24.38 -9.52 -7.60
N ASN A 43 25.41 -8.70 -7.57
CA ASN A 43 26.72 -9.15 -7.17
C ASN A 43 26.77 -9.19 -5.64
N THR A 44 26.66 -10.38 -5.05
CA THR A 44 26.63 -10.62 -3.59
C THR A 44 27.93 -10.21 -2.89
N GLN A 45 28.97 -9.83 -3.64
CA GLN A 45 30.28 -9.41 -3.11
C GLN A 45 30.56 -7.91 -3.23
N ALA A 46 29.64 -7.11 -3.80
CA ALA A 46 29.91 -5.70 -4.19
C ALA A 46 30.06 -4.69 -3.03
N CYS A 47 29.91 -5.09 -1.77
CA CYS A 47 30.20 -4.17 -0.65
C CYS A 47 31.69 -3.89 -0.42
N GLU A 48 32.62 -4.66 -1.02
CA GLU A 48 34.08 -4.53 -0.78
C GLU A 48 34.97 -4.35 -2.03
N ALA A 49 34.45 -4.59 -3.25
CA ALA A 49 35.26 -4.52 -4.47
C ALA A 49 35.20 -3.14 -5.13
N LYS A 50 36.08 -2.23 -4.74
CA LYS A 50 36.23 -0.88 -5.36
C LYS A 50 36.73 -0.90 -6.81
N ASP A 51 37.12 -2.04 -7.36
CA ASP A 51 37.85 -2.16 -8.64
C ASP A 51 37.18 -3.09 -9.68
N GLU A 52 35.94 -3.57 -9.44
CA GLU A 52 35.27 -4.36 -10.49
C GLU A 52 34.85 -3.46 -11.66
N PRO A 53 35.03 -3.91 -12.92
CA PRO A 53 34.56 -3.15 -14.07
C PRO A 53 33.03 -3.04 -14.06
N LEU A 54 32.53 -1.86 -14.35
CA LEU A 54 31.08 -1.65 -14.57
C LEU A 54 30.61 -2.57 -15.68
N THR A 55 29.43 -3.20 -15.50
CA THR A 55 28.76 -3.97 -16.56
C THR A 55 28.53 -3.06 -17.76
N SER A 56 28.97 -3.46 -18.93
CA SER A 56 28.71 -2.72 -20.17
C SER A 56 27.21 -2.75 -20.48
N LEU A 57 26.70 -1.64 -20.99
CA LEU A 57 25.33 -1.58 -21.52
C LEU A 57 25.19 -2.55 -22.70
N PRO A 58 24.02 -3.16 -22.89
CA PRO A 58 23.78 -4.08 -24.00
C PRO A 58 23.97 -3.37 -25.35
N SER A 59 24.55 -4.07 -26.32
CA SER A 59 24.77 -3.56 -27.68
C SER A 59 24.57 -4.67 -28.71
N GLY A 60 24.36 -4.32 -29.97
CA GLY A 60 24.11 -5.29 -31.02
C GLY A 60 22.94 -6.22 -30.72
N ASP A 61 23.13 -7.51 -30.95
CA ASP A 61 22.07 -8.54 -30.81
C ASP A 61 21.48 -8.62 -29.40
N GLU A 62 22.27 -8.32 -28.36
CA GLU A 62 21.78 -8.32 -27.00
C GLU A 62 20.78 -7.18 -26.74
N LEU A 63 21.08 -5.98 -27.22
CA LEU A 63 20.17 -4.84 -27.16
C LEU A 63 18.89 -5.11 -27.94
N ASP A 64 19.01 -5.64 -29.14
CA ASP A 64 17.87 -5.96 -30.00
C ASP A 64 16.98 -7.04 -29.37
N ALA A 65 17.57 -8.07 -28.73
CA ALA A 65 16.82 -9.08 -27.99
C ALA A 65 16.02 -8.47 -26.82
N GLN A 66 16.61 -7.56 -26.05
CA GLN A 66 15.92 -6.90 -24.94
C GLN A 66 14.79 -5.97 -25.42
N VAL A 67 15.05 -5.23 -26.49
CA VAL A 67 14.01 -4.38 -27.10
C VAL A 67 12.87 -5.24 -27.63
N TYR A 68 13.17 -6.33 -28.35
CA TYR A 68 12.16 -7.28 -28.84
C TYR A 68 11.31 -7.85 -27.71
N GLN A 69 11.93 -8.28 -26.62
CA GLN A 69 11.23 -8.86 -25.46
C GLN A 69 10.23 -7.91 -24.83
N LEU A 70 10.54 -6.62 -24.77
CA LEU A 70 9.68 -5.60 -24.12
C LEU A 70 8.64 -4.99 -25.07
N ASP A 71 8.98 -4.83 -26.35
CA ASP A 71 8.17 -4.10 -27.33
C ASP A 71 7.35 -5.02 -28.24
N ALA A 72 7.96 -6.09 -28.75
CA ALA A 72 7.37 -6.94 -29.78
C ALA A 72 6.81 -8.27 -29.26
N HIS A 73 7.46 -8.88 -28.26
CA HIS A 73 7.13 -10.25 -27.82
C HIS A 73 5.66 -10.40 -27.41
N HIS A 74 5.08 -9.44 -26.71
CA HIS A 74 3.70 -9.53 -26.24
C HIS A 74 2.68 -9.56 -27.41
N TRP A 75 3.01 -9.02 -28.59
CA TRP A 75 2.17 -9.11 -29.80
C TRP A 75 2.06 -10.54 -30.36
N THR A 76 3.04 -11.38 -30.02
CA THR A 76 3.06 -12.80 -30.41
C THR A 76 2.33 -13.70 -29.41
N GLN A 77 1.88 -13.14 -28.28
CA GLN A 77 1.11 -13.86 -27.25
C GLN A 77 -0.37 -13.57 -27.44
N VAL A 78 -1.22 -14.59 -27.63
CA VAL A 78 -2.66 -14.41 -27.86
C VAL A 78 -3.35 -13.65 -26.73
N LEU A 79 -2.93 -13.92 -25.49
CA LEU A 79 -3.39 -13.21 -24.29
C LEU A 79 -2.24 -12.47 -23.60
N PRO A 80 -2.48 -11.26 -23.06
CA PRO A 80 -1.61 -10.71 -22.03
C PRO A 80 -1.57 -11.64 -20.82
N ALA A 81 -0.39 -11.82 -20.20
CA ALA A 81 -0.27 -12.58 -18.95
C ALA A 81 -1.14 -12.03 -17.82
N PHE A 82 -1.35 -10.71 -17.82
CA PHE A 82 -2.27 -10.00 -16.92
C PHE A 82 -3.06 -8.96 -17.72
N HIS A 83 -4.37 -9.12 -17.75
CA HIS A 83 -5.31 -8.18 -18.35
C HIS A 83 -6.33 -7.73 -17.30
N TRP A 84 -6.78 -6.48 -17.38
CA TRP A 84 -7.81 -5.98 -16.49
C TRP A 84 -8.79 -5.06 -17.20
N CYS A 85 -9.99 -4.95 -16.63
CA CYS A 85 -11.03 -4.04 -17.07
C CYS A 85 -11.82 -3.50 -15.89
N TYR A 86 -12.57 -2.42 -16.12
CA TYR A 86 -13.57 -1.98 -15.15
C TYR A 86 -14.82 -2.82 -15.22
N VAL A 87 -15.50 -3.01 -14.07
CA VAL A 87 -16.73 -3.81 -13.96
C VAL A 87 -17.87 -3.23 -14.82
N ASP A 88 -17.91 -1.93 -15.03
CA ASP A 88 -18.91 -1.22 -15.86
C ASP A 88 -18.50 -1.12 -17.34
N GLU A 89 -17.30 -1.54 -17.69
CA GLU A 89 -16.77 -1.56 -19.06
C GLU A 89 -15.91 -2.80 -19.28
N PRO A 90 -16.50 -4.02 -19.22
CA PRO A 90 -15.74 -5.25 -19.32
C PRO A 90 -15.38 -5.57 -20.77
N TRP A 91 -14.10 -5.86 -21.02
CA TRP A 91 -13.58 -6.23 -22.32
C TRP A 91 -12.34 -7.11 -22.19
N VAL A 92 -12.04 -7.88 -23.24
CA VAL A 92 -10.84 -8.72 -23.34
C VAL A 92 -9.94 -8.20 -24.44
N CYS A 93 -8.62 -8.13 -24.14
CA CYS A 93 -7.58 -7.84 -25.10
C CYS A 93 -7.04 -9.14 -25.71
N LEU A 94 -6.96 -9.21 -27.04
CA LEU A 94 -6.43 -10.35 -27.78
C LEU A 94 -5.42 -9.89 -28.83
N TYR A 95 -4.33 -10.62 -29.01
CA TYR A 95 -3.35 -10.38 -30.06
C TYR A 95 -3.36 -11.57 -31.03
N LEU A 96 -3.74 -11.33 -32.27
CA LEU A 96 -3.86 -12.38 -33.28
C LEU A 96 -3.09 -12.00 -34.55
N PRO A 97 -2.52 -12.98 -35.26
CA PRO A 97 -1.90 -12.70 -36.55
C PRO A 97 -2.95 -12.15 -37.53
N GLN A 98 -2.52 -11.27 -38.44
CA GLN A 98 -3.42 -10.67 -39.44
C GLN A 98 -4.12 -11.71 -40.33
N SER A 99 -3.53 -12.89 -40.53
CA SER A 99 -4.10 -13.98 -41.32
C SER A 99 -5.21 -14.76 -40.62
N TYR A 100 -5.29 -14.69 -39.26
CA TYR A 100 -6.27 -15.47 -38.49
C TYR A 100 -7.71 -15.01 -38.76
N ARG A 101 -8.61 -15.99 -38.99
CA ARG A 101 -10.05 -15.77 -39.26
C ARG A 101 -10.95 -16.77 -38.53
N GLY A 102 -10.37 -17.66 -37.73
CA GLY A 102 -11.16 -18.63 -36.99
C GLY A 102 -11.91 -18.03 -35.80
N ASP A 103 -12.90 -18.73 -35.31
CA ASP A 103 -13.61 -18.41 -34.09
C ASP A 103 -12.76 -18.77 -32.85
N LEU A 104 -13.15 -18.26 -31.68
CA LEU A 104 -12.41 -18.46 -30.44
C LEU A 104 -13.33 -19.08 -29.38
N LEU A 105 -12.72 -19.87 -28.50
CA LEU A 105 -13.35 -20.31 -27.26
C LEU A 105 -12.64 -19.64 -26.07
N LEU A 106 -13.37 -18.82 -25.30
CA LEU A 106 -12.90 -18.21 -24.08
C LEU A 106 -13.48 -18.96 -22.88
N THR A 107 -12.63 -19.32 -21.94
CA THR A 107 -13.04 -19.92 -20.68
C THR A 107 -12.58 -19.05 -19.53
N PHE A 108 -13.52 -18.48 -18.77
CA PHE A 108 -13.26 -17.79 -17.52
C PHE A 108 -13.43 -18.78 -16.37
N THR A 109 -12.43 -18.88 -15.51
CA THR A 109 -12.54 -19.58 -14.23
C THR A 109 -12.52 -18.55 -13.12
N CYS A 110 -13.64 -18.37 -12.43
CA CYS A 110 -13.80 -17.39 -11.36
C CYS A 110 -12.98 -17.79 -10.12
N GLU A 111 -12.68 -16.83 -9.24
CA GLU A 111 -11.97 -17.11 -7.98
C GLU A 111 -12.67 -18.18 -7.13
N GLN A 112 -14.01 -18.28 -7.21
CA GLN A 112 -14.83 -19.28 -6.51
C GLN A 112 -14.86 -20.64 -7.20
N GLY A 113 -14.18 -20.78 -8.35
CA GLY A 113 -14.09 -22.02 -9.11
C GLY A 113 -15.17 -22.23 -10.17
N GLU A 114 -16.16 -21.34 -10.25
CA GLU A 114 -17.17 -21.37 -11.30
C GLU A 114 -16.53 -21.11 -12.66
N ARG A 115 -17.08 -21.76 -13.73
CA ARG A 115 -16.56 -21.64 -15.09
C ARG A 115 -17.62 -21.08 -16.02
N VAL A 116 -17.23 -20.08 -16.80
CA VAL A 116 -18.02 -19.48 -17.87
C VAL A 116 -17.31 -19.70 -19.19
N ILE A 117 -18.00 -20.27 -20.17
CA ILE A 117 -17.47 -20.56 -21.51
C ILE A 117 -18.20 -19.68 -22.52
N LEU A 118 -17.41 -19.00 -23.37
CA LEU A 118 -17.88 -18.11 -24.40
C LEU A 118 -17.34 -18.51 -25.76
N GLU A 119 -18.21 -18.89 -26.69
CA GLU A 119 -17.87 -19.05 -28.10
C GLU A 119 -17.95 -17.69 -28.80
N VAL A 120 -16.83 -17.22 -29.35
CA VAL A 120 -16.71 -15.88 -29.94
C VAL A 120 -16.45 -16.01 -31.42
N PRO A 121 -17.40 -15.59 -32.28
CA PRO A 121 -17.16 -15.52 -33.70
C PRO A 121 -16.10 -14.43 -33.99
N PHE A 122 -15.22 -14.68 -34.94
CA PHE A 122 -14.18 -13.72 -35.33
C PHE A 122 -14.73 -12.32 -35.64
N SER A 123 -15.95 -12.27 -36.20
CA SER A 123 -16.66 -11.01 -36.54
C SER A 123 -17.01 -10.14 -35.33
N ALA A 124 -17.00 -10.68 -34.11
CA ALA A 124 -17.24 -9.91 -32.88
C ALA A 124 -16.01 -9.14 -32.41
N LEU A 125 -14.82 -9.48 -32.94
CA LEU A 125 -13.57 -8.83 -32.57
C LEU A 125 -13.41 -7.49 -33.29
N LYS A 126 -13.08 -6.43 -32.51
CA LYS A 126 -12.82 -5.08 -33.04
C LYS A 126 -11.32 -4.84 -33.05
N PRO A 127 -10.66 -4.64 -34.21
CA PRO A 127 -9.24 -4.29 -34.24
C PRO A 127 -9.06 -2.87 -33.68
N ILE A 128 -8.10 -2.72 -32.76
CA ILE A 128 -7.79 -1.45 -32.08
C ILE A 128 -6.35 -1.01 -32.26
N GLY A 129 -5.47 -1.87 -32.76
CA GLY A 129 -4.07 -1.61 -33.03
C GLY A 129 -3.46 -2.66 -33.92
N ASP A 130 -2.30 -2.34 -34.49
CA ASP A 130 -1.51 -3.26 -35.27
C ASP A 130 -0.02 -3.07 -35.01
N TYR A 131 0.75 -4.14 -35.23
CA TYR A 131 2.20 -4.14 -35.07
C TYR A 131 2.85 -5.06 -36.09
N ARG A 132 3.92 -4.60 -36.71
CA ARG A 132 4.72 -5.41 -37.63
C ARG A 132 6.09 -5.70 -37.04
N ILE A 133 6.36 -6.99 -36.88
CA ILE A 133 7.64 -7.54 -36.44
C ILE A 133 8.47 -7.81 -37.70
N GLN A 134 9.76 -7.45 -37.71
CA GLN A 134 10.64 -7.80 -38.83
C GLN A 134 10.86 -9.29 -38.87
N ALA A 135 10.92 -9.88 -40.09
CA ALA A 135 11.05 -11.32 -40.26
C ALA A 135 12.33 -11.88 -39.61
N GLU A 136 13.41 -11.09 -39.66
CA GLU A 136 14.69 -11.42 -39.04
C GLU A 136 14.60 -11.45 -37.51
N GLU A 137 13.91 -10.46 -36.88
CA GLU A 137 13.68 -10.43 -35.44
C GLU A 137 12.82 -11.59 -34.99
N LEU A 138 11.75 -11.93 -35.73
CA LEU A 138 10.89 -13.04 -35.43
C LEU A 138 11.62 -14.37 -35.56
N ALA A 139 12.46 -14.55 -36.59
CA ALA A 139 13.27 -15.74 -36.77
C ALA A 139 14.35 -15.92 -35.69
N GLN A 140 14.92 -14.81 -35.20
CA GLN A 140 15.99 -14.83 -34.21
C GLN A 140 15.46 -14.96 -32.77
N PHE A 141 14.36 -14.26 -32.42
CA PHE A 141 13.89 -14.11 -31.06
C PHE A 141 12.49 -14.67 -30.84
N GLY A 142 11.74 -14.98 -31.88
CA GLY A 142 10.34 -15.39 -31.79
C GLY A 142 10.15 -16.82 -31.26
N THR A 143 9.27 -16.98 -30.27
CA THR A 143 8.85 -18.29 -29.72
C THR A 143 7.37 -18.57 -29.97
N SER A 144 6.75 -17.80 -30.84
CA SER A 144 5.30 -17.85 -31.10
C SER A 144 4.88 -19.12 -31.87
N PRO A 145 3.67 -19.66 -31.59
CA PRO A 145 3.06 -20.66 -32.46
C PRO A 145 2.78 -20.14 -33.88
N PHE A 146 2.91 -18.83 -34.11
CA PHE A 146 2.74 -18.16 -35.41
C PHE A 146 4.09 -17.75 -36.03
N ALA A 147 5.06 -18.66 -36.04
CA ALA A 147 6.46 -18.39 -36.44
C ALA A 147 6.64 -17.82 -37.87
N ASN A 148 5.65 -17.89 -38.75
CA ASN A 148 5.69 -17.37 -40.12
C ASN A 148 4.92 -16.06 -40.30
N GLU A 149 4.34 -15.49 -39.23
CA GLU A 149 3.48 -14.31 -39.28
C GLU A 149 4.23 -13.08 -38.79
N CYS A 150 4.34 -12.07 -39.61
CA CYS A 150 5.02 -10.82 -39.31
C CYS A 150 4.10 -9.67 -38.91
N GLN A 151 2.79 -9.79 -39.17
CA GLN A 151 1.80 -8.75 -38.88
C GLN A 151 0.81 -9.26 -37.87
N PHE A 152 0.70 -8.56 -36.73
CA PHE A 152 -0.23 -8.85 -35.64
C PHE A 152 -1.21 -7.72 -35.47
N LEU A 153 -2.45 -8.06 -35.08
CA LEU A 153 -3.51 -7.11 -34.72
C LEU A 153 -3.89 -7.29 -33.27
N GLN A 154 -4.05 -6.16 -32.59
CA GLN A 154 -4.67 -6.11 -31.28
C GLN A 154 -6.16 -5.96 -31.43
N TYR A 155 -6.91 -6.86 -30.82
CA TYR A 155 -8.35 -6.87 -30.83
C TYR A 155 -8.92 -6.55 -29.45
N ARG A 156 -10.03 -5.82 -29.47
CA ARG A 156 -10.92 -5.63 -28.32
C ARG A 156 -12.16 -6.49 -28.52
N LEU A 157 -12.48 -7.31 -27.54
CA LEU A 157 -13.76 -8.01 -27.43
C LEU A 157 -14.54 -7.38 -26.28
N ASP A 158 -15.58 -6.62 -26.57
CA ASP A 158 -16.49 -6.09 -25.56
C ASP A 158 -17.35 -7.23 -25.03
N LEU A 159 -17.39 -7.44 -23.71
CA LEU A 159 -18.18 -8.50 -23.10
C LEU A 159 -19.65 -8.10 -22.90
N LEU A 160 -20.00 -6.83 -23.03
CA LEU A 160 -21.38 -6.34 -23.02
C LEU A 160 -22.09 -6.66 -24.35
N GLY A 161 -23.32 -7.20 -24.26
CA GLY A 161 -24.17 -7.42 -25.44
C GLY A 161 -23.95 -8.76 -26.16
N HIS A 162 -23.14 -9.66 -25.64
CA HIS A 162 -22.98 -11.02 -26.13
C HIS A 162 -23.84 -12.03 -25.36
N GLU A 163 -24.39 -13.03 -26.07
CA GLU A 163 -25.06 -14.18 -25.46
C GLU A 163 -24.01 -15.22 -25.06
N PHE A 164 -24.05 -15.69 -23.81
CA PHE A 164 -23.08 -16.60 -23.25
C PHE A 164 -23.70 -17.95 -22.91
N TYR A 165 -22.93 -19.03 -23.08
CA TYR A 165 -23.30 -20.36 -22.62
C TYR A 165 -22.55 -20.69 -21.34
N CYS A 166 -23.28 -20.93 -20.25
CA CYS A 166 -22.71 -21.36 -18.97
C CYS A 166 -22.72 -22.89 -18.86
N ARG A 167 -21.61 -23.47 -18.38
CA ARG A 167 -21.59 -24.86 -17.90
C ARG A 167 -21.17 -24.85 -16.44
N ASP A 168 -22.01 -25.48 -15.60
CA ASP A 168 -21.69 -25.68 -14.19
C ASP A 168 -20.49 -26.62 -14.02
N ALA A 169 -19.62 -26.34 -13.02
CA ALA A 169 -18.43 -27.14 -12.69
C ALA A 169 -18.75 -28.59 -12.22
N GLY A 170 -20.04 -28.94 -12.10
CA GLY A 170 -20.53 -30.26 -11.68
C GLY A 170 -20.66 -31.30 -12.79
N ASP A 171 -20.62 -30.93 -14.07
CA ASP A 171 -20.73 -31.87 -15.18
C ASP A 171 -19.38 -32.54 -15.49
N THR A 172 -18.93 -33.41 -14.58
CA THR A 172 -17.96 -34.46 -14.96
C THR A 172 -18.55 -35.28 -16.07
N VAL A 173 -17.84 -35.30 -17.21
CA VAL A 173 -18.16 -36.19 -18.33
C VAL A 173 -18.23 -37.63 -17.82
N LYS A 174 -19.43 -38.11 -17.47
CA LYS A 174 -19.74 -39.53 -17.43
C LYS A 174 -19.79 -39.96 -18.90
N GLN A 175 -18.87 -40.83 -19.29
CA GLN A 175 -18.98 -41.61 -20.50
C GLN A 175 -20.20 -42.53 -20.33
N ASP A 176 -21.39 -42.07 -20.65
CA ASP A 176 -22.56 -42.91 -20.85
C ASP A 176 -22.85 -43.01 -22.33
N SER A 177 -22.68 -44.23 -22.79
CA SER A 177 -23.03 -44.72 -24.09
C SER A 177 -24.55 -44.84 -24.29
N ASN A 178 -25.26 -43.71 -24.38
CA ASN A 178 -26.59 -43.66 -24.98
C ASN A 178 -26.91 -42.22 -25.37
N ALA A 179 -26.84 -41.99 -26.67
CA ALA A 179 -27.20 -40.70 -27.26
C ALA A 179 -28.73 -40.53 -27.27
N GLU A 180 -29.27 -39.83 -26.30
CA GLU A 180 -30.56 -39.17 -26.44
C GLU A 180 -30.35 -37.68 -26.48
N GLN A 181 -30.94 -37.08 -27.53
CA GLN A 181 -30.95 -35.64 -27.82
C GLN A 181 -31.53 -34.87 -26.66
N HIS A 182 -30.66 -34.18 -25.88
CA HIS A 182 -31.13 -33.10 -25.03
C HIS A 182 -31.05 -31.79 -25.81
N ASN A 183 -32.19 -31.19 -26.02
CA ASN A 183 -32.40 -29.87 -26.59
C ASN A 183 -31.48 -28.84 -25.90
N LEU A 184 -30.69 -28.15 -26.73
CA LEU A 184 -29.97 -26.94 -26.37
C LEU A 184 -31.01 -25.93 -25.83
N SER A 185 -30.98 -25.63 -24.56
CA SER A 185 -31.84 -24.65 -23.91
C SER A 185 -31.51 -23.23 -24.37
N GLU A 186 -32.55 -22.46 -24.51
CA GLU A 186 -32.61 -21.08 -25.05
C GLU A 186 -31.50 -20.12 -24.57
N PRO A 187 -31.08 -19.14 -25.42
CA PRO A 187 -30.09 -18.13 -25.10
C PRO A 187 -30.51 -17.27 -23.91
N ARG A 188 -29.63 -17.07 -22.94
CA ARG A 188 -29.88 -16.30 -21.72
C ARG A 188 -29.15 -14.95 -21.73
N ARG A 189 -29.88 -13.95 -21.40
CA ARG A 189 -29.81 -12.50 -21.39
C ARG A 189 -28.44 -11.79 -21.16
N SER A 190 -28.41 -10.58 -21.73
CA SER A 190 -27.31 -9.62 -21.81
C SER A 190 -26.88 -8.99 -20.46
N TRP A 191 -25.62 -8.58 -20.39
CA TRP A 191 -24.93 -7.88 -19.33
C TRP A 191 -25.57 -6.57 -18.81
N GLU A 192 -26.58 -6.04 -19.46
CA GLU A 192 -27.18 -4.72 -19.20
C GLU A 192 -27.81 -4.56 -17.79
N ASN A 193 -27.97 -5.62 -17.01
CA ASN A 193 -28.66 -5.60 -15.72
C ASN A 193 -27.75 -5.62 -14.47
N VAL A 194 -26.41 -5.54 -14.63
CA VAL A 194 -25.46 -5.66 -13.49
C VAL A 194 -25.18 -4.30 -12.80
N SER A 195 -25.58 -3.17 -13.39
CA SER A 195 -25.27 -1.83 -12.85
C SER A 195 -26.26 -1.24 -11.84
N ALA A 196 -27.35 -1.93 -11.50
CA ALA A 196 -28.36 -1.43 -10.56
C ALA A 196 -28.28 -2.14 -9.21
N ALA A 197 -27.81 -1.44 -8.15
CA ALA A 197 -27.93 -1.88 -6.78
C ALA A 197 -29.40 -2.16 -6.43
N PRO A 198 -29.78 -3.31 -5.85
CA PRO A 198 -31.15 -3.62 -5.54
C PRO A 198 -31.60 -2.96 -4.23
N ASN A 199 -32.50 -2.01 -4.33
CA ASN A 199 -33.45 -1.76 -3.25
C ASN A 199 -34.54 -2.83 -3.32
N GLY A 200 -34.68 -3.54 -2.20
CA GLY A 200 -35.51 -4.69 -1.94
C GLY A 200 -36.80 -4.85 -2.76
N SER A 201 -36.88 -5.96 -3.44
CA SER A 201 -38.13 -6.71 -3.66
C SER A 201 -37.78 -8.17 -4.06
N ASN A 202 -38.47 -9.13 -3.46
CA ASN A 202 -38.36 -10.55 -3.72
C ASN A 202 -38.56 -10.89 -5.22
N ASN A 203 -37.48 -11.36 -5.86
CA ASN A 203 -37.57 -12.24 -7.02
C ASN A 203 -36.32 -13.11 -7.09
N LYS A 204 -36.48 -14.36 -6.73
CA LYS A 204 -35.48 -15.44 -6.71
C LYS A 204 -35.35 -16.13 -8.08
N ASP A 205 -35.39 -15.47 -9.17
CA ASP A 205 -35.13 -16.11 -10.45
C ASP A 205 -34.58 -15.03 -11.39
N TYR A 206 -33.29 -15.05 -11.69
CA TYR A 206 -32.55 -14.41 -12.79
C TYR A 206 -31.20 -13.87 -12.33
N LEU A 207 -30.29 -14.76 -11.87
CA LEU A 207 -28.88 -14.46 -11.88
C LEU A 207 -28.40 -14.64 -13.34
N SER A 208 -27.97 -13.57 -13.97
CA SER A 208 -27.29 -13.64 -15.26
C SER A 208 -25.97 -14.43 -15.09
N ASP A 209 -25.66 -15.30 -16.03
CA ASP A 209 -24.55 -16.25 -15.99
C ASP A 209 -23.13 -15.63 -15.87
N LEU A 210 -23.02 -14.30 -15.90
CA LEU A 210 -21.80 -13.53 -15.68
C LEU A 210 -21.70 -12.91 -14.28
N SER A 211 -22.64 -13.19 -13.39
CA SER A 211 -22.54 -12.73 -11.99
C SER A 211 -21.30 -13.27 -11.27
N CYS A 212 -20.73 -14.39 -11.71
CA CYS A 212 -19.48 -14.97 -11.23
C CYS A 212 -18.25 -14.14 -11.64
N LEU A 213 -18.32 -13.34 -12.74
CA LEU A 213 -17.26 -12.41 -13.15
C LEU A 213 -17.39 -11.07 -12.39
N GLY A 214 -17.76 -11.11 -11.11
CA GLY A 214 -17.74 -9.96 -10.23
C GLY A 214 -16.32 -9.39 -10.01
N LEU A 215 -16.22 -8.43 -9.13
CA LEU A 215 -14.92 -7.86 -8.74
C LEU A 215 -13.97 -8.95 -8.26
N GLY A 216 -12.79 -9.08 -8.89
CA GLY A 216 -11.82 -10.11 -8.50
C GLY A 216 -10.77 -10.43 -9.56
N TYR A 217 -9.98 -11.46 -9.25
CA TYR A 217 -8.94 -12.02 -10.13
C TYR A 217 -9.40 -13.38 -10.66
N HIS A 218 -9.64 -13.46 -11.94
CA HIS A 218 -10.12 -14.66 -12.62
C HIS A 218 -9.01 -15.22 -13.49
N THR A 219 -9.09 -16.50 -13.84
CA THR A 219 -8.25 -17.08 -14.90
C THR A 219 -9.01 -17.03 -16.21
N LEU A 220 -8.38 -16.52 -17.26
CA LEU A 220 -8.89 -16.55 -18.62
C LEU A 220 -8.05 -17.50 -19.46
N SER A 221 -8.72 -18.43 -20.13
CA SER A 221 -8.13 -19.29 -21.14
C SER A 221 -8.75 -19.00 -22.51
N VAL A 222 -7.92 -19.01 -23.55
CA VAL A 222 -8.38 -18.86 -24.95
C VAL A 222 -7.88 -20.02 -25.80
N SER A 223 -8.81 -20.67 -26.49
CA SER A 223 -8.51 -21.67 -27.50
C SER A 223 -8.88 -21.13 -28.88
N LEU A 224 -7.97 -21.23 -29.84
CA LEU A 224 -8.19 -20.85 -31.26
C LEU A 224 -8.82 -22.00 -32.05
N LEU A 225 -9.99 -21.72 -32.63
CA LEU A 225 -10.69 -22.70 -33.44
C LEU A 225 -10.27 -22.58 -34.93
N GLY A 226 -10.08 -23.70 -35.62
CA GLY A 226 -9.78 -23.69 -37.06
C GLY A 226 -8.30 -23.60 -37.43
N LEU A 227 -7.37 -23.72 -36.50
CA LEU A 227 -5.96 -24.00 -36.81
C LEU A 227 -5.89 -25.51 -37.18
N ALA A 228 -6.05 -25.84 -38.44
CA ALA A 228 -5.87 -27.23 -38.93
C ALA A 228 -4.38 -27.57 -38.98
N ASP A 229 -4.01 -28.74 -38.46
CA ASP A 229 -2.71 -29.37 -38.76
C ASP A 229 -2.59 -29.51 -40.29
N GLU A 230 -1.68 -28.81 -40.94
CA GLU A 230 -1.38 -28.91 -42.37
C GLU A 230 -0.85 -30.32 -42.79
N GLN A 231 -0.91 -31.31 -41.92
CA GLN A 231 -0.36 -32.66 -42.21
C GLN A 231 -1.39 -33.81 -42.37
N GLN A 232 -2.70 -33.56 -42.38
CA GLN A 232 -3.66 -34.62 -42.71
C GLN A 232 -4.71 -34.13 -43.72
N GLY A 233 -4.76 -34.86 -44.84
CA GLY A 233 -5.53 -34.54 -46.03
C GLY A 233 -7.05 -34.36 -45.80
N VAL A 234 -7.58 -33.50 -46.62
CA VAL A 234 -8.96 -33.10 -46.85
C VAL A 234 -10.03 -34.16 -46.51
N SER A 235 -10.85 -33.90 -45.50
CA SER A 235 -12.17 -34.53 -45.34
C SER A 235 -13.24 -33.40 -45.36
N THR A 236 -14.08 -33.46 -46.42
CA THR A 236 -15.21 -32.54 -46.59
C THR A 236 -16.44 -33.04 -45.84
N ALA A 237 -16.51 -32.78 -44.55
CA ALA A 237 -17.76 -32.88 -43.79
C ALA A 237 -17.69 -31.94 -42.60
N SER A 238 -18.68 -31.03 -42.46
CA SER A 238 -18.81 -30.15 -41.31
C SER A 238 -18.98 -30.97 -40.03
N PRO A 239 -18.06 -30.90 -39.06
CA PRO A 239 -18.20 -31.65 -37.82
C PRO A 239 -19.19 -30.94 -36.89
N SER A 240 -20.04 -31.71 -36.20
CA SER A 240 -20.89 -31.23 -35.13
C SER A 240 -20.04 -30.80 -33.93
N ALA A 241 -20.49 -29.79 -33.14
CA ALA A 241 -19.77 -29.25 -31.98
C ALA A 241 -19.23 -30.32 -30.99
N ALA A 242 -19.88 -31.47 -30.88
CA ALA A 242 -19.46 -32.59 -30.04
C ALA A 242 -18.22 -33.36 -30.58
N SER A 243 -17.92 -33.28 -31.88
CA SER A 243 -16.76 -34.00 -32.51
C SER A 243 -15.47 -33.13 -32.46
N ILE A 244 -15.58 -31.81 -32.27
CA ILE A 244 -14.45 -30.91 -32.21
C ILE A 244 -13.65 -31.12 -30.90
N PHE A 245 -14.32 -31.54 -29.82
CA PHE A 245 -13.67 -31.80 -28.50
C PHE A 245 -12.83 -33.07 -28.44
N ALA A 246 -12.90 -33.98 -29.42
CA ALA A 246 -12.27 -35.28 -29.32
C ALA A 246 -10.98 -35.46 -30.14
N ALA A 247 -10.54 -34.53 -30.98
CA ALA A 247 -9.52 -34.86 -32.00
C ALA A 247 -8.51 -33.75 -32.37
N SER A 248 -8.42 -32.60 -31.71
CA SER A 248 -7.35 -31.63 -32.02
C SER A 248 -6.61 -31.18 -30.75
N LYS A 249 -5.28 -31.22 -30.79
CA LYS A 249 -4.45 -30.52 -29.82
C LYS A 249 -4.68 -29.01 -30.04
N THR A 250 -5.72 -28.46 -29.42
CA THR A 250 -5.94 -27.03 -29.40
C THR A 250 -4.86 -26.36 -28.51
N THR A 251 -4.09 -25.46 -29.08
CA THR A 251 -3.17 -24.64 -28.28
C THR A 251 -4.01 -23.71 -27.43
N GLU A 252 -3.95 -23.87 -26.11
CA GLU A 252 -4.68 -23.08 -25.13
C GLU A 252 -3.73 -22.05 -24.53
N PHE A 253 -4.17 -20.79 -24.45
CA PHE A 253 -3.44 -19.66 -23.91
C PHE A 253 -4.09 -19.23 -22.60
N HIS A 254 -3.29 -18.93 -21.59
CA HIS A 254 -3.79 -18.59 -20.25
C HIS A 254 -3.27 -17.23 -19.81
N GLY A 255 -4.10 -16.51 -19.03
CA GLY A 255 -3.74 -15.25 -18.40
C GLY A 255 -4.63 -14.95 -17.20
N THR A 256 -4.19 -14.02 -16.37
CA THR A 256 -5.02 -13.46 -15.30
C THR A 256 -5.91 -12.38 -15.86
N PHE A 257 -7.21 -12.43 -15.52
CA PHE A 257 -8.22 -11.44 -15.88
C PHE A 257 -8.79 -10.80 -14.63
N MET A 258 -8.39 -9.53 -14.35
CA MET A 258 -8.89 -8.79 -13.19
C MET A 258 -10.06 -7.90 -13.60
N VAL A 259 -11.16 -8.00 -12.84
CA VAL A 259 -12.30 -7.08 -12.91
C VAL A 259 -12.23 -6.13 -11.72
N ALA A 260 -12.04 -4.85 -11.99
CA ALA A 260 -11.80 -3.81 -10.99
C ALA A 260 -12.93 -2.78 -10.92
N PRO A 261 -13.18 -2.16 -9.76
CA PRO A 261 -14.04 -0.99 -9.63
C PRO A 261 -13.29 0.27 -10.06
N ARG A 262 -14.03 1.33 -10.45
CA ARG A 262 -13.41 2.63 -10.79
C ARG A 262 -12.88 3.38 -9.58
N THR A 263 -13.44 3.13 -8.40
CA THR A 263 -13.11 3.88 -7.19
C THR A 263 -12.81 2.96 -6.02
N ALA A 264 -11.91 3.41 -5.16
CA ALA A 264 -11.68 2.83 -3.85
C ALA A 264 -12.96 2.90 -2.98
N TYR A 265 -13.00 2.09 -1.92
CA TYR A 265 -14.12 2.08 -0.98
C TYR A 265 -14.25 3.43 -0.27
N GLN A 266 -15.47 3.97 -0.27
CA GLN A 266 -15.76 5.28 0.31
C GLN A 266 -16.44 5.20 1.69
N GLY A 267 -16.92 4.04 2.09
CA GLY A 267 -17.61 3.88 3.37
C GLY A 267 -18.70 4.92 3.61
N GLY A 268 -18.67 5.54 4.79
CA GLY A 268 -19.58 6.63 5.16
C GLY A 268 -19.25 8.00 4.56
N MET A 269 -18.15 8.12 3.78
CA MET A 269 -17.65 9.42 3.28
C MET A 269 -18.59 10.08 2.28
N SER A 270 -19.39 9.29 1.53
CA SER A 270 -20.44 9.83 0.67
C SER A 270 -21.52 10.58 1.47
N ALA A 271 -21.88 10.11 2.65
CA ALA A 271 -22.82 10.80 3.54
C ALA A 271 -22.21 12.08 4.15
N VAL A 272 -20.89 12.07 4.42
CA VAL A 272 -20.13 13.27 4.83
C VAL A 272 -20.15 14.32 3.71
N ALA A 273 -19.89 13.92 2.46
CA ALA A 273 -19.92 14.82 1.31
C ALA A 273 -21.31 15.46 1.09
N GLN A 274 -22.38 14.73 1.41
CA GLN A 274 -23.77 15.23 1.33
C GLN A 274 -24.20 16.03 2.57
N GLY A 275 -23.33 16.23 3.57
CA GLY A 275 -23.68 16.91 4.82
C GLY A 275 -24.67 16.15 5.71
N LYS A 276 -24.86 14.85 5.46
CA LYS A 276 -25.77 13.98 6.25
C LYS A 276 -25.11 13.31 7.45
N ARG A 277 -23.79 13.44 7.56
CA ARG A 277 -22.99 12.91 8.66
C ARG A 277 -21.93 13.93 9.05
N HIS A 278 -21.53 13.95 10.32
CA HIS A 278 -20.40 14.74 10.79
C HIS A 278 -19.12 14.35 10.05
N LYS A 279 -18.17 15.28 9.95
CA LYS A 279 -16.87 15.02 9.35
C LYS A 279 -16.01 14.24 10.36
N PRO A 280 -15.52 13.02 10.04
CA PRO A 280 -14.70 12.22 10.94
C PRO A 280 -13.43 12.94 11.40
N TRP A 281 -13.08 12.70 12.67
CA TRP A 281 -11.83 13.16 13.24
C TRP A 281 -11.20 12.06 14.10
N GLY A 282 -9.89 12.18 14.35
CA GLY A 282 -9.16 11.23 15.16
C GLY A 282 -7.80 11.74 15.61
N VAL A 283 -7.06 10.85 16.21
CA VAL A 283 -5.70 11.11 16.68
C VAL A 283 -4.68 10.31 15.89
N SER A 284 -3.49 10.88 15.68
CA SER A 284 -2.34 10.18 15.11
C SER A 284 -1.25 10.00 16.16
N LEU A 285 -0.55 8.87 16.11
CA LEU A 285 0.52 8.58 17.06
C LEU A 285 1.51 7.56 16.53
N GLN A 286 2.67 7.53 17.20
CA GLN A 286 3.63 6.45 17.10
C GLN A 286 3.31 5.44 18.22
N LEU A 287 2.85 4.22 17.87
CA LEU A 287 2.39 3.24 18.87
C LEU A 287 3.44 2.94 19.93
N TYR A 288 4.70 2.76 19.51
CA TYR A 288 5.82 2.50 20.41
C TYR A 288 6.04 3.58 21.48
N SER A 289 5.56 4.81 21.25
CA SER A 289 5.77 5.95 22.15
C SER A 289 4.86 5.98 23.37
N LEU A 290 3.74 5.26 23.34
CA LEU A 290 2.76 5.20 24.43
C LEU A 290 3.38 4.66 25.72
N ARG A 291 2.79 5.07 26.87
CA ARG A 291 3.14 4.59 28.20
C ARG A 291 1.90 4.10 28.94
N SER A 292 2.02 2.94 29.58
CA SER A 292 1.06 2.41 30.54
C SER A 292 1.78 1.59 31.63
N GLU A 293 1.01 1.13 32.61
CA GLU A 293 1.52 0.35 33.73
C GLU A 293 1.79 -1.13 33.35
N SER A 294 1.16 -1.65 32.30
CA SER A 294 1.25 -3.06 31.89
C SER A 294 2.27 -3.36 30.80
N GLN A 295 2.91 -2.33 30.25
CA GLN A 295 3.82 -2.49 29.11
C GLN A 295 5.19 -3.07 29.48
N TRP A 296 5.87 -3.64 28.49
CA TRP A 296 7.18 -4.25 28.61
C TRP A 296 8.23 -3.48 27.82
N GLY A 297 8.48 -2.22 28.22
CA GLY A 297 9.53 -1.34 27.67
C GLY A 297 9.13 -0.58 26.41
N ILE A 298 7.99 -0.88 25.78
CA ILE A 298 7.52 -0.28 24.52
C ILE A 298 6.00 -0.20 24.53
N GLY A 299 5.44 0.83 23.90
CA GLY A 299 4.00 0.91 23.67
C GLY A 299 3.54 -0.20 22.71
N ASP A 300 2.39 -0.84 23.00
CA ASP A 300 1.93 -2.04 22.32
C ASP A 300 0.40 -2.06 22.08
N PHE A 301 -0.14 -3.19 21.59
CA PHE A 301 -1.57 -3.32 21.29
C PHE A 301 -2.48 -3.20 22.51
N GLY A 302 -1.99 -3.50 23.73
CA GLY A 302 -2.74 -3.25 24.95
C GLY A 302 -2.87 -1.76 25.27
N ASP A 303 -1.83 -0.98 25.00
CA ASP A 303 -1.86 0.49 25.11
C ASP A 303 -2.77 1.10 24.04
N LEU A 304 -2.76 0.54 22.81
CA LEU A 304 -3.67 0.96 21.75
C LEU A 304 -5.12 0.73 22.14
N GLU A 305 -5.43 -0.42 22.75
CA GLU A 305 -6.78 -0.73 23.24
C GLU A 305 -7.26 0.27 24.30
N GLN A 306 -6.39 0.67 25.25
CA GLN A 306 -6.70 1.69 26.24
C GLN A 306 -6.94 3.06 25.59
N LEU A 307 -6.10 3.45 24.63
CA LEU A 307 -6.26 4.72 23.91
C LEU A 307 -7.56 4.75 23.09
N ILE A 308 -7.96 3.63 22.45
CA ILE A 308 -9.23 3.51 21.74
C ILE A 308 -10.39 3.89 22.68
N GLY A 309 -10.44 3.30 23.88
CA GLY A 309 -11.47 3.61 24.88
C GLY A 309 -11.48 5.09 25.25
N LEU A 310 -10.29 5.66 25.54
CA LEU A 310 -10.14 7.04 25.96
C LEU A 310 -10.64 8.03 24.89
N VAL A 311 -10.21 7.93 23.64
CA VAL A 311 -10.56 8.92 22.61
C VAL A 311 -11.98 8.72 22.05
N ALA A 312 -12.50 7.48 22.07
CA ALA A 312 -13.88 7.19 21.66
C ALA A 312 -14.92 7.88 22.57
N GLU A 313 -14.65 8.04 23.86
CA GLU A 313 -15.50 8.79 24.81
C GLU A 313 -15.73 10.25 24.36
N TYR A 314 -14.81 10.82 23.58
CA TYR A 314 -14.92 12.18 23.04
C TYR A 314 -15.46 12.19 21.59
N GLY A 315 -15.85 11.03 21.04
CA GLY A 315 -16.41 10.91 19.70
C GLY A 315 -15.38 10.91 18.56
N ALA A 316 -14.14 10.50 18.84
CA ALA A 316 -13.16 10.24 17.78
C ALA A 316 -13.60 9.07 16.88
N ASP A 317 -13.43 9.23 15.58
CA ASP A 317 -13.81 8.22 14.57
C ASP A 317 -12.66 7.26 14.22
N PHE A 318 -11.41 7.64 14.52
CA PHE A 318 -10.25 6.82 14.18
C PHE A 318 -9.01 7.10 15.04
N ILE A 319 -8.10 6.13 15.02
CA ILE A 319 -6.69 6.29 15.43
C ILE A 319 -5.81 5.98 14.22
N GLN A 320 -4.96 6.94 13.83
CA GLN A 320 -3.95 6.79 12.79
C GLN A 320 -2.62 6.37 13.42
N LEU A 321 -2.08 5.24 12.96
CA LEU A 321 -0.85 4.63 13.47
C LEU A 321 0.33 4.92 12.54
N ASN A 322 1.54 4.84 13.08
CA ASN A 322 2.75 4.65 12.28
C ASN A 322 2.70 3.30 11.56
N PRO A 323 3.60 3.04 10.57
CA PRO A 323 3.76 1.72 9.99
C PRO A 323 4.01 0.66 11.07
N LEU A 324 3.20 -0.40 11.07
CA LEU A 324 3.30 -1.51 12.04
C LEU A 324 4.14 -2.68 11.50
N HIS A 325 4.89 -2.45 10.44
CA HIS A 325 5.65 -3.46 9.72
C HIS A 325 6.74 -4.13 10.56
N ALA A 326 7.07 -5.38 10.22
CA ALA A 326 8.17 -6.09 10.82
C ALA A 326 9.50 -5.35 10.61
N LEU A 327 10.23 -5.12 11.68
CA LEU A 327 11.58 -4.56 11.67
C LEU A 327 12.63 -5.69 11.60
N ASP A 328 13.88 -5.32 11.29
CA ASP A 328 14.96 -6.32 11.20
C ASP A 328 15.38 -6.80 12.59
N ILE A 329 15.10 -8.06 12.90
CA ILE A 329 15.47 -8.69 14.18
C ILE A 329 16.99 -8.81 14.35
N ALA A 330 17.73 -8.81 13.24
CA ALA A 330 19.20 -8.89 13.27
C ALA A 330 19.85 -7.52 13.50
N ALA A 331 19.11 -6.42 13.34
CA ALA A 331 19.59 -5.04 13.47
C ALA A 331 18.56 -4.16 14.23
N PRO A 332 18.22 -4.52 15.49
CA PRO A 332 17.20 -3.80 16.27
C PRO A 332 17.57 -2.35 16.59
N GLU A 333 18.83 -1.95 16.41
CA GLU A 333 19.31 -0.58 16.52
C GLU A 333 18.87 0.33 15.38
N HIS A 334 18.24 -0.22 14.32
CA HIS A 334 17.68 0.52 13.20
C HIS A 334 16.13 0.54 13.26
N PRO A 335 15.54 1.34 14.14
CA PRO A 335 14.13 1.22 14.51
C PRO A 335 13.15 1.96 13.58
N SER A 336 13.60 2.48 12.43
CA SER A 336 12.73 3.26 11.55
C SER A 336 11.56 2.42 11.03
N PRO A 337 10.29 2.77 11.33
CA PRO A 337 9.14 2.05 10.81
C PRO A 337 8.95 2.25 9.28
N TYR A 338 9.65 3.24 8.71
CA TYR A 338 9.66 3.52 7.27
C TYR A 338 10.79 2.82 6.51
N SER A 339 11.66 2.06 7.23
CA SER A 339 12.66 1.16 6.62
C SER A 339 12.48 -0.28 7.12
N PRO A 340 11.32 -0.90 6.86
CA PRO A 340 10.95 -2.19 7.42
C PRO A 340 11.71 -3.36 6.76
N CYS A 341 11.75 -4.48 7.48
CA CYS A 341 12.22 -5.77 6.99
C CYS A 341 11.20 -6.42 6.02
N ASP A 342 9.92 -6.39 6.37
CA ASP A 342 8.82 -6.87 5.51
C ASP A 342 7.53 -6.08 5.80
N ARG A 343 7.02 -5.39 4.77
CA ARG A 343 5.81 -4.57 4.86
C ARG A 343 4.51 -5.38 4.93
N ARG A 344 4.57 -6.67 4.65
CA ARG A 344 3.41 -7.57 4.70
C ARG A 344 3.22 -8.20 6.09
N ARG A 345 4.15 -7.98 7.03
CA ARG A 345 4.22 -8.62 8.35
C ARG A 345 4.20 -7.58 9.45
N LEU A 346 3.65 -7.96 10.61
CA LEU A 346 3.60 -7.09 11.77
C LEU A 346 4.87 -7.22 12.61
N ASN A 347 5.26 -6.12 13.25
CA ASN A 347 6.34 -6.10 14.23
C ASN A 347 5.89 -6.79 15.53
N PRO A 348 6.51 -7.93 15.91
CA PRO A 348 6.12 -8.66 17.13
C PRO A 348 6.32 -7.86 18.43
N LEU A 349 7.16 -6.81 18.40
CA LEU A 349 7.35 -5.95 19.58
C LEU A 349 6.07 -5.24 20.01
N TYR A 350 5.05 -5.14 19.14
CA TYR A 350 3.73 -4.58 19.49
C TYR A 350 2.78 -5.58 20.16
N ILE A 351 3.15 -6.86 20.31
CA ILE A 351 2.35 -7.84 21.06
C ILE A 351 2.30 -7.45 22.52
N HIS A 352 1.09 -7.28 23.06
CA HIS A 352 0.84 -7.10 24.50
C HIS A 352 0.87 -8.45 25.20
N LEU A 353 1.97 -8.73 25.90
CA LEU A 353 2.22 -10.03 26.55
C LEU A 353 1.11 -10.46 27.52
N PRO A 354 0.64 -9.60 28.45
CA PRO A 354 -0.40 -9.99 29.42
C PRO A 354 -1.75 -10.40 28.79
N SER A 355 -2.03 -9.99 27.54
CA SER A 355 -3.27 -10.36 26.82
C SER A 355 -3.14 -11.67 26.03
N VAL A 356 -1.95 -12.27 25.97
CA VAL A 356 -1.75 -13.56 25.30
C VAL A 356 -2.26 -14.68 26.21
N PRO A 357 -3.13 -15.61 25.76
CA PRO A 357 -3.67 -16.68 26.61
C PRO A 357 -2.60 -17.53 27.30
N GLU A 358 -1.47 -17.75 26.65
CA GLU A 358 -0.33 -18.50 27.17
C GLU A 358 0.42 -17.77 28.30
N PHE A 359 0.09 -16.51 28.56
CA PHE A 359 0.70 -15.74 29.66
C PHE A 359 0.22 -16.19 31.05
N GLU A 360 -1.06 -16.58 31.20
CA GLU A 360 -1.64 -16.90 32.51
C GLU A 360 -0.89 -18.04 33.22
N PRO A 361 -0.51 -19.16 32.56
CA PRO A 361 0.34 -20.19 33.20
C PRO A 361 1.72 -19.68 33.64
N LEU A 362 2.26 -18.67 32.98
CA LEU A 362 3.60 -18.10 33.22
C LEU A 362 3.58 -16.89 34.17
N LYS A 363 2.42 -16.46 34.64
CA LYS A 363 2.27 -15.23 35.44
C LYS A 363 3.15 -15.20 36.70
N THR A 364 3.31 -16.33 37.38
CA THR A 364 4.20 -16.43 38.55
C THR A 364 5.67 -16.31 38.17
N GLU A 365 6.06 -16.87 37.05
CA GLU A 365 7.42 -16.78 36.53
C GLU A 365 7.76 -15.34 36.13
N PHE A 366 6.88 -14.69 35.38
CA PHE A 366 7.07 -13.29 34.95
C PHE A 366 6.94 -12.28 36.10
N ALA A 367 6.34 -12.66 37.24
CA ALA A 367 6.35 -11.89 38.47
C ALA A 367 7.67 -11.98 39.26
N ALA A 368 8.60 -12.84 38.84
CA ALA A 368 9.91 -12.93 39.48
C ALA A 368 10.69 -11.62 39.35
N LYS A 369 11.51 -11.35 40.38
CA LYS A 369 12.23 -10.07 40.53
C LYS A 369 13.08 -9.69 39.31
N GLU A 370 13.75 -10.66 38.67
CA GLU A 370 14.59 -10.43 37.50
C GLU A 370 13.80 -9.81 36.33
N TRP A 371 12.61 -10.36 36.03
CA TRP A 371 11.75 -9.82 34.98
C TRP A 371 11.26 -8.42 35.33
N GLN A 372 10.75 -8.25 36.54
CA GLN A 372 10.14 -6.98 36.99
C GLN A 372 11.16 -5.84 37.07
N GLU A 373 12.38 -6.10 37.51
CA GLU A 373 13.46 -5.11 37.53
C GLU A 373 13.83 -4.66 36.12
N THR A 374 13.96 -5.60 35.17
CA THR A 374 14.26 -5.27 33.76
C THR A 374 13.13 -4.46 33.13
N ILE A 375 11.87 -4.86 33.33
CA ILE A 375 10.68 -4.13 32.82
C ILE A 375 10.66 -2.71 33.39
N ALA A 376 10.86 -2.55 34.71
CA ALA A 376 10.87 -1.25 35.37
C ALA A 376 11.96 -0.32 34.86
N LEU A 377 13.16 -0.85 34.63
CA LEU A 377 14.29 -0.10 34.05
C LEU A 377 13.93 0.42 32.65
N LEU A 378 13.43 -0.46 31.76
CA LEU A 378 13.08 -0.08 30.39
C LEU A 378 11.89 0.88 30.36
N ASN A 379 10.92 0.72 31.25
CA ASN A 379 9.77 1.62 31.35
C ASN A 379 10.14 3.02 31.87
N ALA A 380 11.21 3.15 32.64
CA ALA A 380 11.67 4.43 33.17
C ALA A 380 12.37 5.30 32.11
N GLU A 381 12.90 4.71 31.05
CA GLU A 381 13.64 5.42 30.02
C GLU A 381 12.74 6.36 29.20
N ASN A 382 13.30 7.51 28.80
CA ASN A 382 12.62 8.49 27.93
C ASN A 382 12.82 8.21 26.42
N TRP A 383 13.78 7.36 26.11
CA TRP A 383 14.09 6.91 24.77
C TRP A 383 14.11 5.38 24.74
N LEU A 384 13.54 4.79 23.72
CA LEU A 384 13.49 3.34 23.57
C LEU A 384 14.88 2.76 23.31
N ASP A 385 15.24 1.76 24.09
CA ASP A 385 16.38 0.89 23.82
C ASP A 385 15.87 -0.37 23.11
N TYR A 386 15.70 -0.27 21.78
CA TYR A 386 15.14 -1.37 20.98
C TYR A 386 15.91 -2.69 21.13
N PRO A 387 17.25 -2.71 21.16
CA PRO A 387 18.00 -3.95 21.44
C PRO A 387 17.58 -4.63 22.74
N LYS A 388 17.50 -3.90 23.86
CA LYS A 388 17.12 -4.49 25.15
C LYS A 388 15.63 -4.85 25.21
N VAL A 389 14.76 -4.04 24.62
CA VAL A 389 13.32 -4.35 24.52
C VAL A 389 13.13 -5.62 23.69
N SER A 390 13.84 -5.76 22.56
CA SER A 390 13.84 -6.95 21.73
C SER A 390 14.28 -8.18 22.51
N GLU A 391 15.43 -8.13 23.18
CA GLU A 391 15.93 -9.22 24.00
C GLU A 391 14.92 -9.66 25.07
N LEU A 392 14.34 -8.70 25.81
CA LEU A 392 13.34 -8.98 26.86
C LEU A 392 12.10 -9.65 26.28
N LYS A 393 11.49 -9.06 25.23
CA LYS A 393 10.23 -9.56 24.67
C LYS A 393 10.40 -10.90 23.96
N TYR A 394 11.47 -11.10 23.19
CA TYR A 394 11.72 -12.37 22.52
C TYR A 394 12.03 -13.51 23.49
N ARG A 395 12.70 -13.24 24.62
CA ARG A 395 12.79 -14.22 25.72
C ARG A 395 11.41 -14.61 26.25
N ALA A 396 10.55 -13.63 26.53
CA ALA A 396 9.20 -13.91 27.00
C ALA A 396 8.35 -14.66 25.96
N PHE A 397 8.44 -14.29 24.70
CA PHE A 397 7.75 -14.99 23.59
C PHE A 397 8.17 -16.46 23.48
N ALA A 398 9.44 -16.79 23.72
CA ALA A 398 9.89 -18.18 23.70
C ALA A 398 9.21 -19.02 24.80
N HIS A 399 8.99 -18.47 26.00
CA HIS A 399 8.22 -19.12 27.05
C HIS A 399 6.75 -19.30 26.65
N LEU A 400 6.10 -18.27 26.08
CA LEU A 400 4.73 -18.35 25.58
C LEU A 400 4.59 -19.42 24.50
N TYR A 401 5.53 -19.47 23.55
CA TYR A 401 5.50 -20.48 22.49
C TYR A 401 5.66 -21.91 23.03
N THR A 402 6.49 -22.11 24.04
CA THR A 402 6.61 -23.41 24.71
C THR A 402 5.26 -23.83 25.29
N VAL A 403 4.59 -22.95 26.04
CA VAL A 403 3.23 -23.22 26.56
C VAL A 403 2.22 -23.47 25.42
N PHE A 404 2.29 -22.71 24.34
CA PHE A 404 1.42 -22.92 23.17
C PHE A 404 1.62 -24.32 22.56
N CYS A 405 2.86 -24.75 22.38
CA CYS A 405 3.18 -26.08 21.86
C CYS A 405 2.64 -27.20 22.77
N GLU A 406 2.85 -27.09 24.09
CA GLU A 406 2.45 -28.11 25.05
C GLU A 406 0.95 -28.17 25.29
N HIS A 407 0.28 -27.01 25.42
CA HIS A 407 -1.11 -26.92 25.84
C HIS A 407 -2.09 -26.84 24.68
N HIS A 408 -1.65 -26.45 23.51
CA HIS A 408 -2.51 -26.22 22.33
C HIS A 408 -2.12 -27.05 21.12
N LEU A 409 -0.86 -26.97 20.66
CA LEU A 409 -0.45 -27.62 19.41
C LEU A 409 -0.44 -29.15 19.54
N GLN A 410 0.22 -29.69 20.60
CA GLN A 410 0.27 -31.14 20.79
C GLN A 410 -1.12 -31.77 21.08
N PRO A 411 -1.99 -31.16 21.93
CA PRO A 411 -3.35 -31.70 22.13
C PRO A 411 -4.32 -31.35 21.00
N ASN A 412 -3.92 -30.55 19.99
CA ASN A 412 -4.76 -30.10 18.87
C ASN A 412 -6.06 -29.41 19.32
N THR A 413 -5.92 -28.34 20.08
CA THR A 413 -7.06 -27.56 20.61
C THR A 413 -7.65 -26.62 19.54
N PRO A 414 -8.84 -26.02 19.76
CA PRO A 414 -9.40 -25.00 18.85
C PRO A 414 -8.45 -23.82 18.58
N ARG A 415 -7.55 -23.47 19.53
CA ARG A 415 -6.54 -22.42 19.30
C ARG A 415 -5.44 -22.88 18.35
N ALA A 416 -5.01 -24.15 18.43
CA ALA A 416 -4.11 -24.73 17.47
C ALA A 416 -4.73 -24.76 16.06
N GLN A 417 -6.01 -25.16 15.96
CA GLN A 417 -6.71 -25.15 14.67
C GLN A 417 -6.78 -23.74 14.06
N ARG A 418 -7.09 -22.69 14.84
CA ARG A 418 -7.06 -21.29 14.37
C ARG A 418 -5.67 -20.88 13.88
N PHE A 419 -4.61 -21.32 14.56
CA PHE A 419 -3.24 -21.08 14.13
C PHE A 419 -2.93 -21.78 12.79
N GLU A 420 -3.33 -23.05 12.64
CA GLU A 420 -3.14 -23.80 11.39
C GLU A 420 -3.92 -23.17 10.23
N ASP A 421 -5.18 -22.77 10.48
CA ASP A 421 -6.02 -22.06 9.49
C ASP A 421 -5.37 -20.74 9.08
N PHE A 422 -4.88 -19.94 10.03
CA PHE A 422 -4.15 -18.71 9.74
C PHE A 422 -2.90 -18.95 8.87
N VAL A 423 -2.09 -19.97 9.22
CA VAL A 423 -0.88 -20.31 8.44
C VAL A 423 -1.24 -20.80 7.04
N ALA A 424 -2.35 -21.54 6.89
CA ALA A 424 -2.83 -22.00 5.61
C ALA A 424 -3.36 -20.85 4.75
N GLU A 425 -4.12 -19.92 5.32
CA GLU A 425 -4.65 -18.73 4.63
C GLU A 425 -3.53 -17.79 4.16
N GLN A 426 -2.54 -17.53 5.01
CA GLN A 426 -1.40 -16.69 4.68
C GLN A 426 -0.41 -17.34 3.68
N GLY A 427 -0.39 -18.66 3.62
CA GLY A 427 0.30 -19.46 2.62
C GLY A 427 1.82 -19.36 2.62
N ALA A 428 2.41 -19.53 1.42
CA ALA A 428 3.85 -19.57 1.23
C ALA A 428 4.58 -18.28 1.69
N PRO A 429 4.08 -17.05 1.43
CA PRO A 429 4.78 -15.83 1.83
C PRO A 429 5.00 -15.69 3.34
N LEU A 430 4.08 -16.22 4.17
CA LEU A 430 4.28 -16.24 5.62
C LEU A 430 5.34 -17.25 6.05
N ARG A 431 5.36 -18.44 5.46
CA ARG A 431 6.38 -19.47 5.74
C ARG A 431 7.77 -19.02 5.33
N GLU A 432 7.91 -18.40 4.16
CA GLU A 432 9.16 -17.81 3.68
C GLU A 432 9.69 -16.75 4.65
N PHE A 433 8.81 -15.88 5.14
CA PHE A 433 9.16 -14.90 6.18
C PHE A 433 9.64 -15.59 7.47
N ALA A 434 8.88 -16.54 8.00
CA ALA A 434 9.20 -17.23 9.24
C ALA A 434 10.51 -18.03 9.14
N GLN A 435 10.76 -18.69 8.02
CA GLN A 435 12.01 -19.39 7.74
C GLN A 435 13.20 -18.41 7.69
N ALA A 436 13.05 -17.28 6.99
CA ALA A 436 14.10 -16.28 6.90
C ALA A 436 14.41 -15.67 8.27
N GLU A 437 13.40 -15.36 9.09
CA GLU A 437 13.60 -14.86 10.45
C GLU A 437 14.31 -15.88 11.33
N SER A 438 13.98 -17.17 11.23
CA SER A 438 14.65 -18.23 12.00
C SER A 438 16.16 -18.33 11.69
N LEU A 439 16.55 -18.07 10.45
CA LEU A 439 17.95 -18.10 10.00
C LEU A 439 18.74 -16.83 10.35
N ARG A 440 18.06 -15.68 10.43
CA ARG A 440 18.69 -14.36 10.66
C ARG A 440 18.75 -13.96 12.12
N SER A 441 17.92 -14.57 12.97
CA SER A 441 17.83 -14.22 14.38
C SER A 441 19.15 -14.41 15.13
N PRO A 442 19.53 -13.46 16.00
CA PRO A 442 20.67 -13.62 16.89
C PRO A 442 20.55 -14.90 17.73
N ARG A 443 21.66 -15.60 17.96
CA ARG A 443 21.68 -16.90 18.71
C ARG A 443 20.96 -16.84 20.06
N ALA A 444 20.99 -15.68 20.73
CA ALA A 444 20.37 -15.50 22.05
C ALA A 444 18.83 -15.62 22.02
N ILE A 445 18.19 -15.33 20.85
CA ILE A 445 16.74 -15.31 20.67
C ILE A 445 16.29 -16.21 19.51
N ALA A 446 17.21 -16.95 18.89
CA ALA A 446 16.91 -17.81 17.75
C ALA A 446 15.97 -18.95 18.15
N GLN A 447 14.95 -19.15 17.34
CA GLN A 447 13.93 -20.19 17.48
C GLN A 447 13.67 -20.83 16.10
N ASP A 448 12.86 -21.87 16.08
CA ASP A 448 12.45 -22.52 14.84
C ASP A 448 11.42 -21.68 14.04
N GLU A 449 11.10 -22.11 12.82
CA GLU A 449 10.11 -21.46 11.96
C GLU A 449 8.74 -21.33 12.64
N GLY A 450 8.28 -22.36 13.38
CA GLY A 450 6.99 -22.38 14.04
C GLY A 450 6.82 -21.26 15.07
N PHE A 451 7.90 -20.85 15.72
CA PHE A 451 7.92 -19.72 16.64
C PHE A 451 7.59 -18.40 15.94
N TYR A 452 8.16 -18.13 14.76
CA TYR A 452 7.92 -16.88 14.02
C TYR A 452 6.52 -16.89 13.38
N LEU A 453 6.01 -18.05 12.97
CA LEU A 453 4.61 -18.20 12.57
C LEU A 453 3.66 -17.87 13.72
N TYR A 454 3.94 -18.38 14.93
CA TYR A 454 3.17 -18.11 16.15
C TYR A 454 3.15 -16.61 16.50
N LEU A 455 4.30 -15.92 16.41
CA LEU A 455 4.35 -14.48 16.69
C LEU A 455 3.47 -13.67 15.73
N GLN A 456 3.47 -14.01 14.44
CA GLN A 456 2.59 -13.35 13.48
C GLN A 456 1.12 -13.63 13.76
N PHE A 457 0.76 -14.87 14.09
CA PHE A 457 -0.59 -15.23 14.50
C PHE A 457 -1.07 -14.43 15.72
N VAL A 458 -0.25 -14.29 16.76
CA VAL A 458 -0.60 -13.52 17.96
C VAL A 458 -0.71 -12.02 17.66
N ALA A 459 0.20 -11.47 16.85
CA ALA A 459 0.18 -10.05 16.48
C ALA A 459 -1.07 -9.69 15.67
N GLU A 460 -1.46 -10.54 14.70
CA GLU A 460 -2.67 -10.36 13.88
C GLU A 460 -3.94 -10.50 14.74
N ASP A 461 -4.02 -11.47 15.64
CA ASP A 461 -5.14 -11.63 16.59
C ASP A 461 -5.34 -10.34 17.40
N GLN A 462 -4.27 -9.74 17.94
CA GLN A 462 -4.37 -8.54 18.78
C GLN A 462 -4.70 -7.28 17.95
N LEU A 463 -4.14 -7.11 16.76
CA LEU A 463 -4.51 -6.01 15.88
C LEU A 463 -5.99 -6.09 15.46
N GLN A 464 -6.46 -7.29 15.12
CA GLN A 464 -7.88 -7.54 14.82
C GLN A 464 -8.78 -7.15 16.00
N LEU A 465 -8.39 -7.52 17.22
CA LEU A 465 -9.14 -7.18 18.43
C LEU A 465 -9.20 -5.65 18.64
N CYS A 466 -8.10 -4.93 18.43
CA CYS A 466 -8.08 -3.46 18.51
C CYS A 466 -9.07 -2.84 17.50
N GLN A 467 -9.09 -3.30 16.24
CA GLN A 467 -10.04 -2.81 15.24
C GLN A 467 -11.49 -3.11 15.64
N LEU A 468 -11.78 -4.31 16.14
CA LEU A 468 -13.12 -4.68 16.62
C LEU A 468 -13.56 -3.79 17.78
N LYS A 469 -12.70 -3.59 18.80
CA LYS A 469 -12.97 -2.70 19.93
C LYS A 469 -13.18 -1.24 19.51
N ALA A 470 -12.45 -0.75 18.54
CA ALA A 470 -12.66 0.59 17.99
C ALA A 470 -14.07 0.69 17.36
N LYS A 471 -14.50 -0.34 16.63
CA LYS A 471 -15.86 -0.39 16.06
C LYS A 471 -16.94 -0.50 17.14
N GLU A 472 -16.75 -1.33 18.15
CA GLU A 472 -17.67 -1.48 19.28
C GLU A 472 -17.77 -0.18 20.11
N ALA A 473 -16.68 0.58 20.23
CA ALA A 473 -16.65 1.89 20.86
C ALA A 473 -17.31 3.00 20.00
N GLY A 474 -17.83 2.68 18.81
CA GLY A 474 -18.55 3.60 17.94
C GLY A 474 -17.68 4.36 16.92
N MET A 475 -16.40 4.08 16.83
CA MET A 475 -15.51 4.72 15.84
C MET A 475 -15.92 4.35 14.41
N GLY A 476 -16.26 5.37 13.60
CA GLY A 476 -16.76 5.18 12.24
C GLY A 476 -15.72 4.50 11.31
N ILE A 477 -14.43 4.77 11.48
CA ILE A 477 -13.31 4.19 10.72
C ILE A 477 -12.57 3.14 11.56
N GLY A 478 -12.27 3.43 12.83
CA GLY A 478 -11.44 2.59 13.69
C GLY A 478 -9.96 2.88 13.49
N LEU A 479 -9.17 1.90 13.05
CA LEU A 479 -7.74 2.11 12.82
C LEU A 479 -7.46 2.61 11.40
N ILE A 480 -6.51 3.53 11.27
CA ILE A 480 -5.85 3.90 10.01
C ILE A 480 -4.42 3.36 10.10
N ARG A 481 -4.09 2.39 9.25
CA ARG A 481 -2.72 1.88 9.10
C ARG A 481 -1.92 2.75 8.13
N ASP A 482 -0.61 2.65 8.18
CA ASP A 482 0.32 3.36 7.30
C ASP A 482 1.21 2.37 6.56
N LEU A 483 1.31 2.52 5.24
CA LEU A 483 2.14 1.68 4.37
C LEU A 483 3.39 2.46 3.96
N ALA A 484 4.56 2.01 4.40
CA ALA A 484 5.84 2.57 4.01
C ALA A 484 6.10 2.42 2.50
N VAL A 485 6.79 3.40 1.89
CA VAL A 485 7.02 3.45 0.44
C VAL A 485 7.86 2.28 -0.08
N GLY A 486 8.77 1.75 0.73
CA GLY A 486 9.66 0.65 0.36
C GLY A 486 10.10 -0.20 1.56
N ALA A 487 10.91 -1.22 1.29
CA ALA A 487 11.52 -2.08 2.29
C ALA A 487 13.06 -2.03 2.19
N ALA A 488 13.73 -2.32 3.30
CA ALA A 488 15.19 -2.34 3.38
C ALA A 488 15.79 -3.41 2.45
N LEU A 489 16.94 -3.11 1.83
CA LEU A 489 17.61 -4.03 0.90
C LEU A 489 17.89 -5.42 1.52
N GLN A 490 18.27 -5.47 2.78
CA GLN A 490 18.54 -6.72 3.50
C GLN A 490 17.27 -7.32 4.14
N GLY A 491 16.13 -6.64 4.01
CA GLY A 491 14.85 -7.12 4.55
C GLY A 491 14.36 -8.40 3.88
N VAL A 492 13.56 -9.18 4.62
CA VAL A 492 13.00 -10.45 4.13
C VAL A 492 12.13 -10.23 2.90
N GLU A 493 11.33 -9.15 2.87
CA GLU A 493 10.47 -8.80 1.72
C GLU A 493 11.27 -8.77 0.42
N VAL A 494 12.41 -8.06 0.43
CA VAL A 494 13.26 -7.88 -0.75
C VAL A 494 14.03 -9.17 -1.09
N GLN A 495 14.59 -9.84 -0.08
CA GLN A 495 15.41 -11.03 -0.32
C GLN A 495 14.58 -12.22 -0.83
N ALA A 496 13.39 -12.45 -0.26
CA ALA A 496 12.48 -13.51 -0.70
C ALA A 496 11.86 -13.25 -2.08
N ASN A 497 11.73 -11.98 -2.48
CA ASN A 497 11.14 -11.57 -3.76
C ASN A 497 12.15 -10.85 -4.67
N SER A 498 13.44 -11.20 -4.56
CA SER A 498 14.55 -10.52 -5.26
C SER A 498 14.35 -10.44 -6.78
N GLN A 499 13.65 -11.40 -7.39
CA GLN A 499 13.28 -11.42 -8.80
C GLN A 499 12.31 -10.29 -9.19
N GLN A 500 11.67 -9.59 -8.24
CA GLN A 500 10.74 -8.48 -8.52
C GLN A 500 11.34 -7.10 -8.19
N PHE A 501 12.49 -7.07 -7.50
CA PHE A 501 13.15 -5.84 -7.10
C PHE A 501 14.37 -5.51 -7.98
N CYS A 502 14.76 -4.23 -8.00
CA CYS A 502 16.06 -3.79 -8.52
C CYS A 502 17.04 -3.64 -7.35
N LEU A 503 17.90 -4.64 -7.16
CA LEU A 503 18.77 -4.75 -5.98
C LEU A 503 19.98 -3.80 -5.99
N ASN A 504 20.23 -3.13 -7.13
CA ASN A 504 21.38 -2.23 -7.33
C ASN A 504 20.99 -0.75 -7.29
N ALA A 505 19.73 -0.46 -6.95
CA ALA A 505 19.21 0.89 -6.82
C ALA A 505 18.48 1.09 -5.49
N SER A 506 18.34 2.35 -5.09
CA SER A 506 17.59 2.77 -3.90
C SER A 506 16.57 3.85 -4.26
N ILE A 507 15.44 3.86 -3.55
CA ILE A 507 14.42 4.91 -3.66
C ILE A 507 14.90 6.18 -2.95
N GLY A 508 14.49 7.35 -3.47
CA GLY A 508 14.72 8.63 -2.83
C GLY A 508 13.98 9.77 -3.53
N ALA A 509 14.53 10.97 -3.40
CA ALA A 509 14.04 12.18 -4.04
C ALA A 509 15.17 12.91 -4.77
N PRO A 510 14.87 13.60 -5.89
CA PRO A 510 15.86 14.44 -6.56
C PRO A 510 16.25 15.64 -5.70
N PRO A 511 17.32 16.38 -6.05
CA PRO A 511 17.68 17.63 -5.39
C PRO A 511 16.52 18.63 -5.36
N ASP A 512 16.30 19.22 -4.19
CA ASP A 512 15.31 20.26 -3.93
C ASP A 512 15.88 21.34 -2.98
N PRO A 513 15.17 22.47 -2.71
CA PRO A 513 15.67 23.53 -1.83
C PRO A 513 15.93 23.09 -0.39
N PHE A 514 15.25 22.04 0.10
CA PHE A 514 15.40 21.51 1.44
C PHE A 514 16.51 20.45 1.53
N ALA A 515 16.78 19.78 0.41
CA ALA A 515 17.82 18.77 0.24
C ALA A 515 18.58 18.99 -1.08
N PRO A 516 19.53 19.96 -1.15
CA PRO A 516 20.20 20.34 -2.40
C PRO A 516 21.00 19.22 -3.08
N GLN A 517 21.30 18.15 -2.35
CA GLN A 517 21.97 16.95 -2.89
C GLN A 517 21.00 15.80 -3.18
N GLY A 518 19.69 16.05 -3.04
CA GLY A 518 18.66 15.01 -3.07
C GLY A 518 18.66 14.16 -1.80
N GLN A 519 17.76 13.19 -1.76
CA GLN A 519 17.63 12.26 -0.64
C GLN A 519 17.71 10.82 -1.14
N ASN A 520 18.51 10.00 -0.47
CA ASN A 520 18.53 8.55 -0.67
C ASN A 520 17.97 7.90 0.61
N TRP A 521 16.83 7.22 0.48
CA TRP A 521 16.13 6.64 1.64
C TRP A 521 16.59 5.23 2.01
N GLY A 522 17.50 4.62 1.23
CA GLY A 522 18.03 3.29 1.49
C GLY A 522 17.02 2.15 1.24
N LEU A 523 15.93 2.41 0.54
CA LEU A 523 14.85 1.48 0.29
C LEU A 523 14.95 0.90 -1.13
N THR A 524 14.67 -0.39 -1.29
CA THR A 524 14.83 -1.08 -2.58
C THR A 524 13.59 -0.92 -3.44
N PRO A 525 13.70 -0.43 -4.69
CA PRO A 525 12.55 -0.25 -5.57
C PRO A 525 12.10 -1.56 -6.23
N LEU A 526 10.78 -1.71 -6.43
CA LEU A 526 10.19 -2.71 -7.32
C LEU A 526 10.53 -2.35 -8.78
N ASP A 527 10.99 -3.32 -9.56
CA ASP A 527 11.23 -3.13 -11.00
C ASP A 527 9.89 -3.19 -11.76
N PRO A 528 9.48 -2.14 -12.48
CA PRO A 528 8.18 -2.08 -13.15
C PRO A 528 7.99 -3.15 -14.24
N VAL A 529 9.07 -3.57 -14.89
CA VAL A 529 9.04 -4.64 -15.90
C VAL A 529 8.85 -5.99 -15.22
N LYS A 530 9.63 -6.28 -14.19
CA LYS A 530 9.52 -7.52 -13.41
C LYS A 530 8.18 -7.61 -12.70
N LEU A 531 7.67 -6.50 -12.16
CA LEU A 531 6.34 -6.44 -11.53
C LEU A 531 5.24 -6.88 -12.51
N LYS A 532 5.28 -6.40 -13.77
CA LYS A 532 4.37 -6.84 -14.84
C LYS A 532 4.56 -8.32 -15.20
N GLN A 533 5.80 -8.78 -15.33
CA GLN A 533 6.11 -10.19 -15.64
C GLN A 533 5.58 -11.15 -14.57
N HIS A 534 5.61 -10.74 -13.30
CA HIS A 534 5.05 -11.50 -12.19
C HIS A 534 3.58 -11.16 -11.88
N GLN A 535 2.85 -10.59 -12.86
CA GLN A 535 1.41 -10.33 -12.80
C GLN A 535 1.00 -9.50 -11.57
N TYR A 536 1.85 -8.57 -11.13
CA TYR A 536 1.65 -7.67 -9.98
C TYR A 536 1.45 -8.39 -8.64
N ARG A 537 1.77 -9.67 -8.54
CA ARG A 537 1.47 -10.51 -7.38
C ARG A 537 1.96 -9.89 -6.07
N HIS A 538 3.21 -9.41 -6.04
CA HIS A 538 3.76 -8.80 -4.83
C HIS A 538 2.98 -7.55 -4.40
N PHE A 539 2.61 -6.67 -5.33
CA PHE A 539 1.83 -5.47 -5.02
C PHE A 539 0.41 -5.80 -4.54
N ILE A 540 -0.22 -6.83 -5.11
CA ILE A 540 -1.52 -7.35 -4.66
C ILE A 540 -1.43 -7.87 -3.21
N GLU A 541 -0.44 -8.72 -2.92
CA GLU A 541 -0.19 -9.28 -1.58
C GLU A 541 0.10 -8.17 -0.56
N LEU A 542 0.95 -7.20 -0.93
CA LEU A 542 1.30 -6.05 -0.11
C LEU A 542 0.08 -5.20 0.26
N THR A 543 -0.72 -4.83 -0.73
CA THR A 543 -1.93 -4.02 -0.55
C THR A 543 -2.94 -4.75 0.32
N ARG A 544 -3.19 -6.03 0.05
CA ARG A 544 -4.11 -6.88 0.82
C ARG A 544 -3.70 -7.01 2.28
N ALA A 545 -2.43 -7.32 2.55
CA ALA A 545 -1.93 -7.46 3.92
C ALA A 545 -2.08 -6.17 4.75
N ASN A 546 -1.96 -5.00 4.11
CA ASN A 546 -2.04 -3.72 4.80
C ASN A 546 -3.46 -3.16 4.95
N MET A 547 -4.42 -3.66 4.17
CA MET A 547 -5.84 -3.32 4.32
C MET A 547 -6.58 -4.23 5.30
N THR A 548 -5.91 -5.22 5.89
CA THR A 548 -6.47 -6.12 6.90
C THR A 548 -6.50 -5.43 8.26
N HIS A 549 -7.59 -5.64 9.03
CA HIS A 549 -7.80 -5.14 10.39
C HIS A 549 -7.68 -3.62 10.55
N CYS A 550 -8.17 -2.87 9.55
CA CYS A 550 -8.27 -1.40 9.60
C CYS A 550 -9.46 -0.90 8.79
N GLY A 551 -9.90 0.34 9.04
CA GLY A 551 -10.96 0.99 8.25
C GLY A 551 -10.42 1.94 7.20
N ALA A 552 -9.12 2.31 7.29
CA ALA A 552 -8.43 3.08 6.26
C ALA A 552 -6.93 2.72 6.20
N LEU A 553 -6.33 2.95 5.04
CA LEU A 553 -4.90 2.79 4.78
C LEU A 553 -4.34 4.11 4.24
N ARG A 554 -3.34 4.68 4.93
CA ARG A 554 -2.49 5.73 4.39
C ARG A 554 -1.35 5.07 3.60
N ILE A 555 -1.08 5.57 2.42
CA ILE A 555 0.04 5.13 1.57
C ILE A 555 1.06 6.26 1.57
N ASP A 556 2.23 5.97 2.12
CA ASP A 556 3.36 6.88 2.15
C ASP A 556 3.90 7.10 0.74
N HIS A 557 4.18 8.37 0.39
CA HIS A 557 4.67 8.79 -0.93
C HIS A 557 3.85 8.17 -2.09
N VAL A 558 2.54 8.46 -2.13
CA VAL A 558 1.59 7.84 -3.09
C VAL A 558 1.96 8.09 -4.56
N MET A 559 2.80 9.10 -4.86
CA MET A 559 3.39 9.33 -6.17
C MET A 559 4.20 8.13 -6.68
N GLY A 560 4.61 7.25 -5.78
CA GLY A 560 5.25 5.97 -6.11
C GLY A 560 4.41 5.04 -6.99
N LEU A 561 3.08 5.23 -7.06
CA LEU A 561 2.23 4.55 -8.03
C LEU A 561 2.46 5.01 -9.47
N LEU A 562 2.94 6.25 -9.67
CA LEU A 562 3.26 6.82 -10.98
C LEU A 562 4.74 6.74 -11.29
N ARG A 563 5.58 7.22 -10.36
CA ARG A 563 7.04 7.26 -10.53
C ARG A 563 7.76 7.38 -9.20
N LEU A 564 9.00 6.84 -9.16
CA LEU A 564 9.94 7.00 -8.04
C LEU A 564 11.27 7.49 -8.58
N TRP A 565 11.96 8.32 -7.79
CA TRP A 565 13.36 8.65 -8.06
C TRP A 565 14.24 7.49 -7.58
N TRP A 566 15.05 6.95 -8.49
CA TRP A 566 16.00 5.89 -8.16
C TRP A 566 17.41 6.42 -8.12
N TRP A 567 18.13 6.08 -7.06
CA TRP A 567 19.55 6.32 -6.90
C TRP A 567 20.31 5.02 -7.17
N PRO A 568 21.36 5.02 -8.02
CA PRO A 568 22.28 3.89 -8.10
C PRO A 568 22.99 3.69 -6.75
N LEU A 569 23.14 2.44 -6.29
CA LEU A 569 23.96 2.13 -5.10
C LEU A 569 25.44 2.38 -5.39
N ASP A 570 25.88 2.09 -6.61
CA ASP A 570 27.21 2.46 -7.09
C ASP A 570 27.20 3.91 -7.60
N LYS A 571 27.84 4.82 -6.83
CA LYS A 571 27.91 6.26 -7.14
C LYS A 571 28.58 6.57 -8.47
N ARG A 572 29.38 5.62 -9.05
CA ARG A 572 29.98 5.80 -10.39
C ARG A 572 28.95 5.82 -11.52
N LEU A 573 27.74 5.30 -11.26
CA LEU A 573 26.62 5.25 -12.20
C LEU A 573 25.76 6.53 -12.22
N GLY A 574 26.16 7.58 -11.50
CA GLY A 574 25.53 8.90 -11.58
C GLY A 574 24.59 9.24 -10.45
N HIS A 575 23.68 10.20 -10.72
CA HIS A 575 22.81 10.86 -9.75
C HIS A 575 21.35 10.41 -9.82
N GLY A 576 21.05 9.39 -10.57
CA GLY A 576 19.73 8.78 -10.64
C GLY A 576 18.78 9.41 -11.66
N ALA A 577 17.58 8.80 -11.74
CA ALA A 577 16.50 9.23 -12.63
C ALA A 577 15.15 8.79 -12.07
N TYR A 578 14.06 9.42 -12.55
CA TYR A 578 12.73 8.91 -12.34
C TYR A 578 12.50 7.62 -13.13
N VAL A 579 11.89 6.63 -12.46
CA VAL A 579 11.40 5.39 -13.08
C VAL A 579 9.89 5.37 -12.95
N TYR A 580 9.20 5.22 -14.09
CA TYR A 580 7.74 5.24 -14.18
C TYR A 580 7.14 3.84 -14.02
N TYR A 581 5.98 3.79 -13.36
CA TYR A 581 5.21 2.59 -13.08
C TYR A 581 3.89 2.57 -13.86
N PRO A 582 3.26 1.41 -14.07
CA PRO A 582 1.98 1.27 -14.76
C PRO A 582 0.83 1.74 -13.84
N VAL A 583 0.72 3.04 -13.63
CA VAL A 583 -0.17 3.69 -12.64
C VAL A 583 -1.64 3.25 -12.76
N GLU A 584 -2.16 3.09 -13.97
CA GLU A 584 -3.55 2.66 -14.18
C GLU A 584 -3.80 1.26 -13.59
N THR A 585 -2.89 0.33 -13.82
CA THR A 585 -3.00 -1.03 -13.29
C THR A 585 -2.85 -1.04 -11.78
N LEU A 586 -1.89 -0.28 -11.23
CA LEU A 586 -1.68 -0.21 -9.77
C LEU A 586 -2.88 0.44 -9.06
N LEU A 587 -3.48 1.48 -9.65
CA LEU A 587 -4.70 2.09 -9.12
C LEU A 587 -5.91 1.14 -9.21
N ALA A 588 -6.06 0.39 -10.30
CA ALA A 588 -7.13 -0.59 -10.44
C ALA A 588 -7.01 -1.70 -9.38
N ILE A 589 -5.81 -2.22 -9.12
CA ILE A 589 -5.53 -3.18 -8.04
C ILE A 589 -5.87 -2.56 -6.69
N LEU A 590 -5.40 -1.34 -6.43
CA LEU A 590 -5.64 -0.62 -5.17
C LEU A 590 -7.15 -0.43 -4.92
N CYS A 591 -7.91 -0.02 -5.93
CA CYS A 591 -9.36 0.13 -5.84
C CYS A 591 -10.06 -1.21 -5.57
N LEU A 592 -9.63 -2.29 -6.23
CA LEU A 592 -10.20 -3.62 -6.02
C LEU A 592 -9.97 -4.12 -4.59
N GLU A 593 -8.73 -4.08 -4.10
CA GLU A 593 -8.43 -4.54 -2.74
C GLU A 593 -9.08 -3.64 -1.68
N SER A 594 -9.18 -2.34 -1.92
CA SER A 594 -9.89 -1.40 -1.06
C SER A 594 -11.39 -1.75 -0.93
N GLN A 595 -12.06 -2.06 -2.04
CA GLN A 595 -13.47 -2.49 -2.01
C GLN A 595 -13.64 -3.84 -1.28
N ARG A 596 -12.75 -4.78 -1.52
CA ARG A 596 -12.77 -6.12 -0.88
C ARG A 596 -12.57 -6.03 0.64
N ALA A 597 -11.60 -5.23 1.07
CA ALA A 597 -11.30 -5.02 2.48
C ALA A 597 -12.25 -4.01 3.16
N ARG A 598 -13.09 -3.28 2.41
CA ARG A 598 -13.89 -2.15 2.89
C ARG A 598 -13.03 -1.10 3.60
N CYS A 599 -11.87 -0.78 3.02
CA CYS A 599 -10.84 0.08 3.56
C CYS A 599 -10.72 1.36 2.73
N VAL A 600 -10.89 2.52 3.35
CA VAL A 600 -10.71 3.84 2.71
C VAL A 600 -9.23 4.05 2.42
N VAL A 601 -8.88 4.67 1.29
CA VAL A 601 -7.48 4.93 0.91
C VAL A 601 -7.15 6.41 1.02
N ILE A 602 -6.03 6.70 1.68
CA ILE A 602 -5.46 8.04 1.84
C ILE A 602 -4.05 7.99 1.24
N GLY A 603 -3.75 8.83 0.27
CA GLY A 603 -2.43 8.94 -0.34
C GLY A 603 -1.68 10.16 0.21
N GLU A 604 -0.47 9.95 0.72
CA GLU A 604 0.40 11.06 1.06
C GLU A 604 0.94 11.66 -0.25
N ASP A 605 0.50 12.87 -0.55
CA ASP A 605 0.79 13.63 -1.76
C ASP A 605 1.47 14.97 -1.43
N LEU A 606 2.37 14.96 -0.45
CA LEU A 606 3.19 16.12 -0.09
C LEU A 606 4.41 16.24 -1.02
N GLY A 607 4.91 17.46 -1.20
CA GLY A 607 6.10 17.75 -2.02
C GLY A 607 5.79 17.97 -3.51
N LEU A 608 6.65 17.47 -4.39
CA LEU A 608 6.57 17.65 -5.84
C LEU A 608 5.62 16.65 -6.51
N VAL A 609 4.35 16.98 -6.52
CA VAL A 609 3.30 16.09 -7.04
C VAL A 609 2.93 16.47 -8.47
N PRO A 610 3.14 15.60 -9.47
CA PRO A 610 2.69 15.85 -10.82
C PRO A 610 1.16 16.04 -10.88
N PRO A 611 0.63 17.06 -11.61
CA PRO A 611 -0.82 17.28 -11.69
C PRO A 611 -1.61 16.07 -12.20
N ASP A 612 -1.02 15.26 -13.05
CA ASP A 612 -1.65 14.06 -13.62
C ASP A 612 -2.01 13.03 -12.53
N ILE A 613 -1.10 12.75 -11.59
CA ILE A 613 -1.40 11.79 -10.51
C ILE A 613 -2.47 12.33 -9.55
N ILE A 614 -2.48 13.63 -9.26
CA ILE A 614 -3.50 14.25 -8.40
C ILE A 614 -4.90 14.00 -8.98
N HIS A 615 -5.06 14.22 -10.30
CA HIS A 615 -6.35 14.00 -10.96
C HIS A 615 -6.77 12.53 -10.93
N ARG A 616 -5.84 11.61 -11.21
CA ARG A 616 -6.10 10.15 -11.17
C ARG A 616 -6.48 9.67 -9.78
N LEU A 617 -5.76 10.08 -8.73
CA LEU A 617 -6.07 9.76 -7.33
C LEU A 617 -7.45 10.29 -6.94
N TYR A 618 -7.77 11.53 -7.31
CA TYR A 618 -9.08 12.12 -7.06
C TYR A 618 -10.20 11.30 -7.71
N GLN A 619 -10.06 10.96 -8.99
CA GLN A 619 -11.04 10.14 -9.72
C GLN A 619 -11.17 8.74 -9.17
N ALA A 620 -10.07 8.14 -8.71
CA ALA A 620 -10.06 6.84 -8.03
C ALA A 620 -10.64 6.89 -6.60
N GLY A 621 -11.08 8.06 -6.11
CA GLY A 621 -11.63 8.19 -4.76
C GLY A 621 -10.60 8.06 -3.63
N VAL A 622 -9.30 8.27 -3.94
CA VAL A 622 -8.21 8.30 -2.96
C VAL A 622 -8.15 9.69 -2.32
N TYR A 623 -8.10 9.75 -1.00
CA TYR A 623 -8.02 11.00 -0.24
C TYR A 623 -6.58 11.53 -0.24
N SER A 624 -6.41 12.85 -0.41
CA SER A 624 -5.13 13.57 -0.26
C SER A 624 -4.72 13.65 1.21
N ASN A 625 -3.45 13.85 1.51
CA ASN A 625 -2.98 14.16 2.87
C ASN A 625 -2.48 15.60 2.93
N GLU A 626 -3.28 16.52 3.47
CA GLU A 626 -2.88 17.92 3.68
C GLU A 626 -2.19 18.09 5.05
N LEU A 627 -1.16 18.93 5.07
CA LEU A 627 -0.42 19.27 6.27
C LEU A 627 -0.51 20.79 6.49
N PHE A 628 -0.96 21.22 7.68
CA PHE A 628 -1.23 22.61 7.98
C PHE A 628 -0.06 23.55 7.66
N TYR A 629 1.16 23.17 8.00
CA TYR A 629 2.35 23.97 7.74
C TYR A 629 2.56 24.30 6.25
N PHE A 630 1.99 23.53 5.34
CA PHE A 630 2.07 23.77 3.89
C PHE A 630 0.80 24.39 3.29
N CYS A 631 -0.28 24.55 4.11
CA CYS A 631 -1.50 25.20 3.67
C CYS A 631 -1.35 26.74 3.72
N LYS A 632 -0.47 27.28 2.88
CA LYS A 632 -0.13 28.69 2.78
C LYS A 632 -0.21 29.19 1.35
N ASP A 633 -0.38 30.50 1.21
CA ASP A 633 -0.20 31.24 -0.03
C ASP A 633 0.53 32.57 0.25
N HIS A 634 0.54 33.48 -0.73
CA HIS A 634 1.18 34.78 -0.60
C HIS A 634 0.56 35.70 0.48
N GLN A 635 -0.63 35.36 1.00
CA GLN A 635 -1.32 36.07 2.08
C GLN A 635 -1.08 35.43 3.46
N GLY A 636 -0.42 34.30 3.52
CA GLY A 636 -0.15 33.52 4.73
C GLY A 636 -0.93 32.22 4.81
N PHE A 637 -1.36 31.80 6.02
CA PHE A 637 -2.13 30.57 6.19
C PHE A 637 -3.52 30.69 5.56
N LYS A 638 -3.88 29.69 4.74
CA LYS A 638 -5.21 29.59 4.16
C LYS A 638 -6.27 29.40 5.24
N PRO A 639 -7.42 30.08 5.13
CA PRO A 639 -8.53 29.84 6.06
C PRO A 639 -9.03 28.38 5.91
N PRO A 640 -9.53 27.77 7.01
CA PRO A 640 -9.96 26.36 7.02
C PRO A 640 -11.02 26.01 5.95
N SER A 641 -11.84 26.99 5.54
CA SER A 641 -12.84 26.81 4.46
C SER A 641 -12.24 26.55 3.08
N GLN A 642 -10.94 26.82 2.89
CA GLN A 642 -10.24 26.60 1.62
C GLN A 642 -9.48 25.27 1.56
N TYR A 643 -9.49 24.46 2.63
CA TYR A 643 -8.86 23.14 2.60
C TYR A 643 -9.58 22.23 1.62
N LYS A 644 -8.83 21.32 0.96
CA LYS A 644 -9.42 20.33 0.05
C LYS A 644 -10.44 19.47 0.78
N PHE A 645 -11.59 19.22 0.18
CA PHE A 645 -12.60 18.35 0.80
C PHE A 645 -12.12 16.89 0.85
N GLN A 646 -11.71 16.32 -0.29
CA GLN A 646 -11.23 14.93 -0.39
C GLN A 646 -9.81 14.82 0.17
N SER A 647 -9.68 15.08 1.48
CA SER A 647 -8.39 15.03 2.17
C SER A 647 -8.50 14.63 3.63
N LEU A 648 -7.38 14.13 4.16
CA LEU A 648 -7.04 14.09 5.57
C LEU A 648 -6.18 15.31 5.89
N MET A 649 -6.68 16.26 6.67
CA MET A 649 -5.92 17.38 7.20
C MET A 649 -5.24 16.96 8.49
N MET A 650 -3.93 17.19 8.59
CA MET A 650 -3.13 17.03 9.79
C MET A 650 -2.51 18.37 10.18
N LEU A 651 -2.47 18.73 11.46
CA LEU A 651 -1.74 19.93 11.91
C LEU A 651 -0.24 19.74 11.79
N ALA A 652 0.25 18.60 12.22
CA ALA A 652 1.64 18.16 12.12
C ALA A 652 1.68 16.64 11.89
N ASN A 653 2.82 16.13 11.41
CA ASN A 653 3.14 14.71 11.33
C ASN A 653 4.55 14.45 11.89
N HIS A 654 5.08 13.25 11.74
CA HIS A 654 6.39 12.87 12.26
C HIS A 654 7.59 13.56 11.59
N ASP A 655 7.42 14.18 10.42
CA ASP A 655 8.51 14.81 9.63
C ASP A 655 8.61 16.32 9.84
N VAL A 656 7.66 16.90 10.56
CA VAL A 656 7.63 18.33 10.87
C VAL A 656 7.68 18.55 12.36
N PRO A 657 8.05 19.78 12.83
CA PRO A 657 8.07 20.09 14.26
C PRO A 657 6.70 19.87 14.92
N THR A 658 6.71 19.46 16.18
CA THR A 658 5.50 19.51 17.01
C THR A 658 5.01 20.96 17.13
N LEU A 659 3.71 21.14 17.42
CA LEU A 659 3.13 22.48 17.51
C LEU A 659 3.87 23.38 18.51
N VAL A 660 4.27 22.82 19.67
CA VAL A 660 5.04 23.54 20.69
C VAL A 660 6.44 23.88 20.19
N ALA A 661 7.14 22.94 19.55
CA ALA A 661 8.48 23.21 19.04
C ALA A 661 8.46 24.29 17.96
N TRP A 662 7.49 24.25 17.06
CA TRP A 662 7.30 25.25 16.02
C TRP A 662 7.03 26.65 16.60
N TRP A 663 6.12 26.75 17.59
CA TRP A 663 5.77 28.04 18.21
C TRP A 663 6.95 28.65 18.99
N THR A 664 7.69 27.82 19.71
CA THR A 664 8.84 28.28 20.51
C THR A 664 10.10 28.51 19.69
N GLY A 665 10.17 28.01 18.43
CA GLY A 665 11.37 28.03 17.59
C GLY A 665 12.44 27.04 18.03
N SER A 666 12.13 26.16 19.00
CA SER A 666 13.10 25.17 19.51
C SER A 666 13.53 24.15 18.47
N ASP A 667 12.68 23.86 17.46
CA ASP A 667 12.99 23.05 16.29
C ASP A 667 14.12 23.67 15.45
N LEU A 668 14.13 24.98 15.23
CA LEU A 668 15.16 25.68 14.47
C LEU A 668 16.51 25.67 15.18
N HIS A 669 16.49 25.88 16.50
CA HIS A 669 17.69 25.75 17.32
C HIS A 669 18.26 24.33 17.29
N LEU A 670 17.39 23.29 17.35
CA LEU A 670 17.80 21.92 17.27
C LEU A 670 18.40 21.60 15.87
N ARG A 671 17.77 22.08 14.78
CA ARG A 671 18.33 21.94 13.43
C ARG A 671 19.71 22.58 13.27
N ARG A 672 19.95 23.71 13.96
CA ARG A 672 21.28 24.34 14.01
C ARG A 672 22.30 23.49 14.77
N GLN A 673 21.89 22.88 15.88
CA GLN A 673 22.76 21.98 16.68
C GLN A 673 23.12 20.70 15.91
N LEU A 674 22.28 20.25 15.00
CA LEU A 674 22.46 19.06 14.16
C LEU A 674 23.10 19.39 12.80
N ASP A 675 23.64 20.59 12.61
CA ASP A 675 24.26 21.07 11.37
C ASP A 675 23.35 21.02 10.14
N LEU A 676 22.01 21.00 10.34
CA LEU A 676 21.01 21.11 9.28
C LEU A 676 20.76 22.58 8.87
N LEU A 677 21.15 23.53 9.71
CA LEU A 677 21.35 24.94 9.41
C LEU A 677 22.85 25.24 9.60
N ASN A 678 23.54 25.58 8.51
CA ASN A 678 25.02 25.63 8.51
C ASN A 678 25.59 26.85 9.24
N THR A 679 24.83 27.94 9.34
CA THR A 679 25.29 29.20 9.93
C THR A 679 24.28 29.82 10.88
N ASP A 680 24.76 30.66 11.81
CA ASP A 680 23.89 31.43 12.71
C ASP A 680 23.07 32.48 11.94
N GLU A 681 23.52 32.93 10.79
CA GLU A 681 22.79 33.81 9.90
C GLU A 681 21.54 33.10 9.33
N GLN A 682 21.70 31.86 8.84
CA GLN A 682 20.57 31.05 8.39
C GLN A 682 19.56 30.78 9.51
N LEU A 683 20.05 30.56 10.75
CA LEU A 683 19.16 30.42 11.91
C LEU A 683 18.41 31.72 12.17
N GLY A 684 19.09 32.86 12.10
CA GLY A 684 18.46 34.18 12.28
C GLY A 684 17.37 34.47 11.27
N GLU A 685 17.61 34.17 9.99
CA GLU A 685 16.64 34.30 8.91
C GLU A 685 15.43 33.38 9.11
N ALA A 686 15.66 32.11 9.49
CA ALA A 686 14.60 31.15 9.77
C ALA A 686 13.73 31.56 10.95
N LEU A 687 14.34 32.08 12.05
CA LEU A 687 13.61 32.61 13.20
C LEU A 687 12.79 33.85 12.84
N ALA A 688 13.33 34.77 12.03
CA ALA A 688 12.58 35.95 11.56
C ALA A 688 11.37 35.56 10.70
N GLY A 689 11.53 34.58 9.79
CA GLY A 689 10.43 34.01 9.02
C GLY A 689 9.37 33.39 9.93
N ARG A 690 9.79 32.63 10.95
CA ARG A 690 8.90 31.99 11.92
C ARG A 690 8.08 33.02 12.72
N GLU A 691 8.69 34.13 13.13
CA GLU A 691 7.95 35.19 13.85
C GLU A 691 6.85 35.82 12.97
N LEU A 692 7.08 36.00 11.67
CA LEU A 692 6.05 36.43 10.74
C LEU A 692 4.89 35.45 10.67
N GLU A 693 5.21 34.15 10.52
CA GLU A 693 4.21 33.09 10.47
C GLU A 693 3.39 32.96 11.77
N LYS A 694 4.02 33.10 12.92
CA LYS A 694 3.35 33.14 14.24
C LYS A 694 2.35 34.28 14.31
N HIS A 695 2.71 35.49 13.82
CA HIS A 695 1.80 36.64 13.76
C HIS A 695 0.58 36.33 12.87
N GLN A 696 0.80 35.73 11.69
CA GLN A 696 -0.27 35.34 10.77
C GLN A 696 -1.22 34.34 11.42
N LEU A 697 -0.69 33.28 12.06
CA LEU A 697 -1.50 32.31 12.77
C LEU A 697 -2.30 32.92 13.92
N ALA A 698 -1.65 33.72 14.77
CA ALA A 698 -2.33 34.38 15.90
C ALA A 698 -3.47 35.30 15.41
N GLN A 699 -3.26 36.10 14.36
CA GLN A 699 -4.30 36.91 13.75
C GLN A 699 -5.46 36.06 13.21
N CYS A 700 -5.19 34.92 12.58
CA CYS A 700 -6.23 33.99 12.14
C CYS A 700 -7.07 33.48 13.34
N LEU A 701 -6.43 33.05 14.43
CA LEU A 701 -7.10 32.53 15.62
C LEU A 701 -7.94 33.63 16.34
N ILE A 702 -7.40 34.84 16.43
CA ILE A 702 -8.09 36.01 17.00
C ILE A 702 -9.30 36.41 16.16
N SER A 703 -9.14 36.46 14.82
CA SER A 703 -10.23 36.81 13.92
C SER A 703 -11.41 35.82 13.94
N GLN A 704 -11.15 34.56 14.30
CA GLN A 704 -12.16 33.52 14.50
C GLN A 704 -12.72 33.47 15.94
N GLY A 705 -12.28 34.38 16.83
CA GLY A 705 -12.70 34.42 18.23
C GLY A 705 -12.21 33.24 19.07
N LEU A 706 -11.19 32.51 18.59
CA LEU A 706 -10.61 31.35 19.27
C LEU A 706 -9.53 31.76 20.29
N LEU A 707 -8.94 32.94 20.10
CA LEU A 707 -7.93 33.53 20.98
C LEU A 707 -8.30 34.98 21.32
N ALA A 708 -8.03 35.41 22.54
CA ALA A 708 -8.22 36.81 22.92
C ALA A 708 -7.17 37.70 22.23
N GLU A 709 -7.53 38.95 21.95
CA GLU A 709 -6.58 39.93 21.43
C GLU A 709 -5.50 40.24 22.49
N THR A 710 -4.25 39.84 22.18
CA THR A 710 -3.12 39.97 23.06
C THR A 710 -1.82 40.07 22.26
N ASP A 711 -0.75 40.54 22.90
CA ASP A 711 0.59 40.49 22.36
C ASP A 711 1.03 39.01 22.15
N ILE A 712 1.53 38.66 20.98
CA ILE A 712 1.96 37.32 20.61
C ILE A 712 2.95 36.73 21.61
N GLN A 713 3.83 37.57 22.18
CA GLN A 713 4.81 37.11 23.14
C GLN A 713 4.20 36.77 24.52
N GLN A 714 2.96 37.14 24.75
CA GLN A 714 2.21 36.86 25.99
C GLN A 714 1.20 35.72 25.82
N ILE A 715 1.08 35.13 24.62
CA ILE A 715 0.18 33.99 24.39
C ILE A 715 0.70 32.79 25.16
N ASP A 716 -0.14 32.28 26.07
CA ASP A 716 0.13 31.02 26.77
C ASP A 716 0.06 29.84 25.81
N ILE A 717 0.98 28.88 25.95
CA ILE A 717 1.10 27.73 25.10
C ILE A 717 -0.15 26.81 25.17
N GLU A 718 -0.72 26.66 26.38
CA GLU A 718 -1.91 25.81 26.57
C GLU A 718 -3.14 26.45 25.90
N ASP A 719 -3.28 27.80 26.01
CA ASP A 719 -4.35 28.55 25.34
C ASP A 719 -4.19 28.49 23.83
N LEU A 720 -2.94 28.61 23.31
CA LEU A 720 -2.64 28.49 21.89
C LEU A 720 -3.06 27.15 21.35
N LEU A 721 -2.61 26.05 21.95
CA LEU A 721 -2.94 24.71 21.51
C LEU A 721 -4.44 24.43 21.54
N THR A 722 -5.12 24.93 22.61
CA THR A 722 -6.56 24.81 22.80
C THR A 722 -7.37 25.62 21.77
N ALA A 723 -6.77 26.66 21.17
CA ALA A 723 -7.34 27.44 20.06
C ALA A 723 -6.98 26.84 18.66
N TRP A 724 -5.74 26.45 18.49
CA TRP A 724 -5.24 26.00 17.17
C TRP A 724 -5.85 24.68 16.69
N MET A 725 -6.01 23.70 17.59
CA MET A 725 -6.56 22.40 17.23
C MET A 725 -7.99 22.46 16.69
N PRO A 726 -8.96 23.13 17.37
CA PRO A 726 -10.31 23.29 16.81
C PRO A 726 -10.35 24.19 15.56
N PHE A 727 -9.41 25.15 15.42
CA PHE A 727 -9.26 25.91 14.17
C PHE A 727 -8.98 24.99 12.98
N GLY A 728 -7.98 24.12 13.07
CA GLY A 728 -7.71 23.11 12.02
C GLY A 728 -8.89 22.18 11.79
N ALA A 729 -9.53 21.74 12.88
CA ALA A 729 -10.69 20.84 12.83
C ALA A 729 -11.92 21.48 12.14
N SER A 730 -12.11 22.79 12.23
CA SER A 730 -13.24 23.50 11.59
C SER A 730 -13.17 23.50 10.05
N GLY A 731 -12.07 23.00 9.48
CA GLY A 731 -11.79 23.04 8.06
C GLY A 731 -12.73 22.22 7.18
N ASN A 732 -12.61 22.46 5.85
CA ASN A 732 -13.43 21.80 4.87
C ASN A 732 -13.05 20.33 4.64
N SER A 733 -11.83 19.91 5.02
CA SER A 733 -11.36 18.54 4.82
C SER A 733 -12.29 17.49 5.42
N ALA A 734 -12.54 16.42 4.67
CA ALA A 734 -13.43 15.34 5.09
C ALA A 734 -12.93 14.61 6.34
N LEU A 735 -11.60 14.45 6.46
CA LEU A 735 -10.94 13.83 7.61
C LEU A 735 -10.03 14.85 8.31
N TYR A 736 -9.92 14.75 9.64
CA TYR A 736 -9.02 15.58 10.43
C TYR A 736 -8.29 14.74 11.46
N SER A 737 -6.97 14.93 11.58
CA SER A 737 -6.13 14.22 12.55
C SER A 737 -5.25 15.20 13.34
N VAL A 738 -5.07 14.94 14.63
CA VAL A 738 -4.15 15.67 15.52
C VAL A 738 -3.22 14.67 16.19
N GLN A 739 -1.92 15.00 16.28
CA GLN A 739 -0.96 14.12 16.93
C GLN A 739 -1.20 14.04 18.44
N TRP A 740 -1.09 12.82 18.98
CA TRP A 740 -1.23 12.59 20.43
C TRP A 740 -0.17 13.34 21.24
N CYS A 741 1.07 13.43 20.74
CA CYS A 741 2.12 14.24 21.37
C CYS A 741 1.80 15.74 21.41
N ASP A 742 1.17 16.28 20.35
CA ASP A 742 0.73 17.68 20.32
C ASP A 742 -0.42 17.94 21.31
N LEU A 743 -1.37 17.00 21.43
CA LEU A 743 -2.44 17.08 22.44
C LEU A 743 -1.87 17.15 23.86
N LEU A 744 -0.74 16.52 24.11
CA LEU A 744 -0.04 16.53 25.40
C LEU A 744 0.94 17.71 25.56
N GLY A 745 1.16 18.51 24.53
CA GLY A 745 2.11 19.62 24.54
C GLY A 745 3.58 19.21 24.53
N ASP A 746 3.92 18.02 23.98
CA ASP A 746 5.33 17.60 23.84
C ASP A 746 6.04 18.44 22.78
N ARG A 747 7.29 18.80 23.08
CA ARG A 747 8.16 19.60 22.19
C ARG A 747 9.19 18.78 21.41
N HIS A 748 9.33 17.50 21.74
CA HIS A 748 10.38 16.67 21.15
C HIS A 748 9.92 16.10 19.82
N ALA A 749 10.77 16.22 18.80
CA ALA A 749 10.52 15.60 17.50
C ALA A 749 10.56 14.07 17.61
N VAL A 750 9.70 13.42 16.87
CA VAL A 750 9.70 11.97 16.67
C VAL A 750 10.82 11.57 15.69
N ASN A 751 10.94 12.36 14.64
CA ASN A 751 11.91 12.19 13.56
C ASN A 751 12.40 13.57 13.09
N ILE A 752 13.67 13.66 12.69
CA ILE A 752 14.25 14.85 12.06
C ILE A 752 14.79 14.43 10.71
N PRO A 753 14.10 14.76 9.61
CA PRO A 753 14.55 14.46 8.27
C PRO A 753 15.97 15.00 7.99
N GLY A 754 16.81 14.16 7.38
CA GLY A 754 18.21 14.49 7.11
C GLY A 754 19.18 14.09 8.22
N THR A 755 18.72 13.45 9.31
CA THR A 755 19.56 12.88 10.35
C THR A 755 19.44 11.35 10.38
N TRP A 756 20.48 10.70 10.90
CA TRP A 756 20.52 9.24 11.09
C TRP A 756 20.83 8.90 12.55
N LEU A 757 22.11 8.96 12.95
CA LEU A 757 22.56 8.69 14.31
C LEU A 757 22.71 9.97 15.15
N GLU A 758 22.66 11.14 14.51
CA GLU A 758 22.82 12.45 15.14
C GLU A 758 21.66 12.79 16.07
N TYR A 759 20.47 12.24 15.79
CA TYR A 759 19.26 12.33 16.59
C TYR A 759 18.66 10.93 16.80
N PRO A 760 18.13 10.61 18.00
CA PRO A 760 17.53 9.28 18.26
C PRO A 760 16.13 9.19 17.64
N ASN A 761 16.07 9.21 16.30
CA ASN A 761 14.84 9.09 15.52
C ASN A 761 14.07 7.81 15.90
N TRP A 762 12.75 7.89 15.96
CA TRP A 762 11.82 6.77 16.20
C TRP A 762 11.98 6.09 17.58
N GLN A 763 12.60 6.78 18.55
CA GLN A 763 12.86 6.25 19.89
C GLN A 763 12.15 7.02 20.99
N ARG A 764 11.53 8.19 20.67
CA ARG A 764 10.89 9.05 21.66
C ARG A 764 9.72 8.35 22.35
N ARG A 765 9.73 8.32 23.69
CA ARG A 765 8.59 7.92 24.53
C ARG A 765 7.87 9.15 25.06
N LEU A 766 6.54 9.09 25.12
CA LEU A 766 5.75 10.18 25.67
C LEU A 766 6.07 10.42 27.16
N PRO A 767 5.94 11.68 27.63
CA PRO A 767 6.38 12.02 28.99
C PRO A 767 5.46 11.48 30.09
N ILE A 768 4.22 11.12 29.75
CA ILE A 768 3.19 10.66 30.70
C ILE A 768 2.51 9.39 30.23
N SER A 769 1.91 8.63 31.16
CA SER A 769 1.11 7.45 30.88
C SER A 769 -0.28 7.81 30.34
N LEU A 770 -0.98 6.82 29.76
CA LEU A 770 -2.37 7.00 29.32
C LEU A 770 -3.30 7.31 30.47
N SER A 771 -3.09 6.71 31.65
CA SER A 771 -3.88 6.97 32.85
C SER A 771 -3.68 8.41 33.38
N GLU A 772 -2.45 8.93 33.35
CA GLU A 772 -2.17 10.31 33.69
C GLU A 772 -2.75 11.28 32.66
N ALA A 773 -2.67 10.96 31.38
CA ALA A 773 -3.25 11.75 30.29
C ALA A 773 -4.77 11.87 30.44
N ALA A 774 -5.46 10.76 30.72
CA ALA A 774 -6.92 10.73 30.95
C ALA A 774 -7.36 11.66 32.09
N GLY A 775 -6.51 11.86 33.10
CA GLY A 775 -6.78 12.76 34.24
C GLY A 775 -6.56 14.25 33.97
N ARG A 776 -6.03 14.63 32.78
CA ARG A 776 -5.72 16.05 32.47
C ARG A 776 -6.92 16.82 31.94
N PRO A 777 -7.41 17.89 32.64
CA PRO A 777 -8.52 18.71 32.17
C PRO A 777 -8.26 19.37 30.80
N THR A 778 -7.01 19.81 30.56
CA THR A 778 -6.62 20.45 29.28
C THR A 778 -6.74 19.48 28.08
N LEU A 779 -6.41 18.21 28.25
CA LEU A 779 -6.61 17.19 27.21
C LEU A 779 -8.10 17.01 26.90
N ALA A 780 -8.94 16.85 27.95
CA ALA A 780 -10.37 16.72 27.82
C ALA A 780 -10.99 17.92 27.08
N GLU A 781 -10.60 19.16 27.46
CA GLU A 781 -11.07 20.36 26.78
C GLU A 781 -10.69 20.40 25.29
N ARG A 782 -9.44 20.07 24.94
CA ARG A 782 -8.98 20.04 23.54
C ARG A 782 -9.79 19.04 22.72
N LEU A 783 -9.97 17.81 23.22
CA LEU A 783 -10.73 16.78 22.53
C LEU A 783 -12.20 17.19 22.33
N GLN A 784 -12.85 17.77 23.36
CA GLN A 784 -14.22 18.29 23.28
C GLN A 784 -14.35 19.41 22.24
N ARG A 785 -13.41 20.37 22.21
CA ARG A 785 -13.42 21.46 21.22
C ARG A 785 -13.18 20.97 19.80
N ILE A 786 -12.31 19.98 19.58
CA ILE A 786 -12.13 19.34 18.28
C ILE A 786 -13.44 18.67 17.84
N ALA A 787 -14.04 17.86 18.71
CA ALA A 787 -15.31 17.20 18.44
C ALA A 787 -16.42 18.20 18.06
N ALA A 788 -16.57 19.27 18.86
CA ALA A 788 -17.55 20.32 18.59
C ALA A 788 -17.34 21.00 17.22
N ALA A 789 -16.08 21.23 16.82
CA ALA A 789 -15.76 21.82 15.51
C ALA A 789 -16.08 20.92 14.31
N ARG A 790 -16.22 19.60 14.52
CA ARG A 790 -16.53 18.59 13.49
C ARG A 790 -18.01 18.24 13.41
N HIS A 791 -18.82 18.58 14.45
CA HIS A 791 -20.26 18.35 14.41
C HIS A 791 -20.98 19.26 13.40
N LEU A 792 -22.03 18.74 12.80
CA LEU A 792 -22.95 19.54 11.97
C LEU A 792 -23.65 20.57 12.86
N PRO A 793 -23.83 21.83 12.41
CA PRO A 793 -24.64 22.79 13.14
C PRO A 793 -26.08 22.28 13.27
N GLU A 794 -26.68 22.40 14.46
CA GLU A 794 -28.05 21.89 14.78
C GLU A 794 -29.16 22.38 13.83
N THR A 795 -28.91 23.44 13.07
CA THR A 795 -29.87 24.03 12.13
C THR A 795 -30.07 23.25 10.82
N ALA A 796 -29.23 22.23 10.51
CA ALA A 796 -29.36 21.43 9.29
C ALA A 796 -30.29 20.20 9.43
N ALA A 797 -30.79 19.91 10.65
CA ALA A 797 -31.62 18.73 10.92
C ALA A 797 -33.16 18.95 10.76
N HIS A 798 -33.61 20.15 10.40
CA HIS A 798 -35.04 20.48 10.33
C HIS A 798 -35.47 21.18 9.02
N THR A 799 -35.22 20.60 7.86
CA THR A 799 -35.95 20.97 6.63
C THR A 799 -36.01 19.80 5.66
N ASP A 800 -36.62 18.69 6.09
CA ASP A 800 -37.19 17.72 5.16
C ASP A 800 -38.49 17.17 5.78
N THR A 801 -39.49 18.07 5.92
CA THR A 801 -40.89 17.73 5.96
C THR A 801 -41.64 18.77 5.12
N LEU A 802 -41.70 18.50 3.84
CA LEU A 802 -42.87 18.83 2.98
C LEU A 802 -42.73 18.08 1.65
#